data_98964f455ff67c96e063abef7980c76a
#
_entry.id   98964f455ff67c96e063abef7980c76a
#
_cell.length_a   1.000
_cell.length_b   1.000
_cell.length_c   1.000
_cell.angle_alpha   90.00
_cell.angle_beta   90.00
_cell.angle_gamma   90.00
#
_symmetry.space_group_name_H-M   'P 1'
#
loop_
_entity.id
_entity.type
_entity.pdbx_description
1 polymer ?
#
loop_
_entity_poly.entity_id
_entity_poly.type
_entity_poly.pdbx_seq_one_letter_code
_entity_poly.pdbx_strand_id
1 'polypeptide(L)'
;MSHNFRNVTMPTALQQLGSMTHRYTINFIYNDLEDFRVTASVRGASIPEAIRHLIGFYPISMTMVGDSIINVECSQKTALRYKGRVIDEKGEPAEYANVVLLSPADSSFLAGGVSNESGYFVIPCNVRRVIAKVTYVGYKSKLWTATSPDLGTIRLQADRYTLKGVTVQGHRLSYKPSPNGLNVIVKGSQLEQFGSAKEMIKHLPLVMGDGTVAGHGTPQIYINNKLVRDASELERLQTAEVLSAEIITRPGAEYASDVTSVIRLKTVRRQGEGWSGSLWGNVEKSKGMLAIANTSLNYRLRNGMDFFIRANAADSKGRITATSNDQLKATDTWDYHSHIKWRNDYKFIYGDVGWNWEINDRHSLGITYSAIGTIKGKRTITKTEQVWRNGEHFSDDDNRSVTKTQPNLSNSINTYYVGRLGKWGIDFSADYYGSHTDSEMAGGTDDASVGSSTNTRSDLWAEKLTVSAPMPAGTLSFGEETSYTNRKADFTQSGFSADTHIRQRTAIWSLYADYALPVGKKLNLSASLRLQNEHNRYDVDGKKDDELSHDYHVLIPKLSMSYADGGWQHSLAFATYRYNPSYSIMSSSVNYRSKYEYDTGNPFLQPMTKYYLSWTTVWKWLTVEAYYAYIKNSFRTFQTAYDDVSHPGVIITDYRNTPKIQNYGVTLNTSPTIGIWHLNYTARLFFSDADLAPMGITHYWNELCTQFRLDNTFTLPYNWTANITASLTPYNKSDVAITKTAASVDLRISKKWLKSKNLQLSLYANDIFHTNYKEMTAYGGINVRTQFKEYDSTQCVGIEFTYSFNTVRSRYKGTRAGSEEKNRL
;
A
#
# COMPACT_ATOMS: atom_id res chain seq x y z
N MET A 1 32.48 -37.08 -1.45
CA MET A 1 32.51 -38.40 -0.84
C MET A 1 31.11 -38.88 -0.55
N SER A 2 30.91 -40.18 -0.34
CA SER A 2 29.58 -40.76 0.00
C SER A 2 29.74 -41.73 1.16
N HIS A 3 28.99 -41.51 2.24
CA HIS A 3 29.04 -42.35 3.43
C HIS A 3 27.71 -42.33 4.18
N ASN A 4 27.34 -43.44 4.82
CA ASN A 4 26.10 -43.56 5.60
C ASN A 4 26.45 -43.75 7.06
N PHE A 5 26.03 -42.82 7.90
CA PHE A 5 26.12 -42.92 9.35
C PHE A 5 24.80 -43.45 9.92
N ARG A 6 24.81 -44.43 10.76
CA ARG A 6 23.63 -44.99 11.41
C ARG A 6 23.84 -45.05 12.92
N ASN A 7 23.22 -44.16 13.64
CA ASN A 7 23.22 -44.06 15.09
C ASN A 7 24.64 -44.12 15.75
N VAL A 8 25.61 -43.50 15.09
CA VAL A 8 26.97 -43.38 15.61
C VAL A 8 27.12 -42.12 16.46
N THR A 9 28.08 -42.08 17.40
CA THR A 9 28.35 -40.83 18.13
C THR A 9 29.01 -39.80 17.22
N MET A 10 28.82 -38.49 17.47
CA MET A 10 29.45 -37.43 16.71
C MET A 10 30.96 -37.58 16.64
N PRO A 11 31.71 -37.87 17.74
CA PRO A 11 33.14 -38.16 17.66
C PRO A 11 33.50 -39.26 16.68
N THR A 12 32.75 -40.40 16.74
CA THR A 12 32.97 -41.51 15.82
C THR A 12 32.73 -41.10 14.35
N ALA A 13 31.67 -40.33 14.10
CA ALA A 13 31.39 -39.82 12.76
C ALA A 13 32.50 -38.88 12.24
N LEU A 14 32.99 -38.00 13.12
CA LEU A 14 34.09 -37.08 12.78
C LEU A 14 35.42 -37.82 12.55
N GLN A 15 35.71 -38.87 13.31
CA GLN A 15 36.88 -39.73 13.11
C GLN A 15 36.80 -40.47 11.75
N GLN A 16 35.61 -41.00 11.41
CA GLN A 16 35.40 -41.66 10.13
C GLN A 16 35.58 -40.66 8.98
N LEU A 17 35.07 -39.43 9.10
CA LEU A 17 35.29 -38.38 8.11
C LEU A 17 36.77 -37.98 8.00
N GLY A 18 37.46 -37.89 9.14
CA GLY A 18 38.91 -37.62 9.20
C GLY A 18 39.73 -38.67 8.48
N SER A 19 39.39 -39.99 8.63
CA SER A 19 40.09 -41.06 7.93
C SER A 19 39.87 -41.07 6.40
N MET A 20 38.82 -40.38 5.91
CA MET A 20 38.49 -40.29 4.49
C MET A 20 39.16 -39.11 3.77
N THR A 21 39.98 -38.32 4.46
CA THR A 21 40.59 -37.15 3.88
C THR A 21 42.08 -37.04 4.32
N HIS A 22 42.94 -36.63 3.38
CA HIS A 22 44.32 -36.23 3.67
C HIS A 22 44.48 -34.70 3.64
N ARG A 23 43.42 -33.98 3.29
CA ARG A 23 43.44 -32.53 3.16
C ARG A 23 43.05 -31.79 4.45
N TYR A 24 42.17 -32.39 5.26
CA TYR A 24 41.61 -31.72 6.41
C TYR A 24 42.01 -32.46 7.71
N THR A 25 42.45 -31.71 8.70
CA THR A 25 42.58 -32.17 10.08
C THR A 25 41.37 -31.75 10.88
N ILE A 26 40.60 -32.69 11.43
CA ILE A 26 39.40 -32.44 12.17
C ILE A 26 39.68 -32.53 13.66
N ASN A 27 39.65 -31.40 14.34
CA ASN A 27 39.86 -31.30 15.79
C ASN A 27 38.56 -31.21 16.53
N PHE A 28 38.41 -32.00 17.60
CA PHE A 28 37.24 -31.94 18.49
C PHE A 28 37.58 -32.47 19.85
N ILE A 29 36.81 -32.10 20.89
CA ILE A 29 36.90 -32.65 22.25
C ILE A 29 35.92 -33.77 22.36
N TYR A 30 36.40 -34.97 22.57
CA TYR A 30 35.59 -36.20 22.59
C TYR A 30 34.39 -36.07 23.57
N ASN A 31 34.68 -35.76 24.85
CA ASN A 31 33.68 -35.66 25.90
C ASN A 31 32.63 -34.57 25.70
N ASP A 32 32.95 -33.57 24.88
CA ASP A 32 32.01 -32.49 24.55
C ASP A 32 30.97 -32.93 23.51
N LEU A 33 31.27 -33.97 22.73
CA LEU A 33 30.46 -34.39 21.59
C LEU A 33 29.91 -35.82 21.70
N GLU A 34 30.32 -36.60 22.69
CA GLU A 34 29.96 -38.04 22.79
C GLU A 34 28.45 -38.32 22.96
N ASP A 35 27.72 -37.40 23.56
CA ASP A 35 26.28 -37.53 23.74
C ASP A 35 25.48 -37.34 22.43
N PHE A 36 26.06 -36.68 21.45
CA PHE A 36 25.38 -36.38 20.20
C PHE A 36 25.47 -37.56 19.21
N ARG A 37 24.32 -38.08 18.81
CA ARG A 37 24.21 -39.21 17.90
C ARG A 37 23.83 -38.79 16.51
N VAL A 38 24.44 -39.40 15.50
CA VAL A 38 24.29 -39.06 14.10
C VAL A 38 23.70 -40.23 13.31
N THR A 39 22.64 -39.93 12.58
CA THR A 39 22.12 -40.77 11.50
C THR A 39 21.97 -39.86 10.30
N ALA A 40 22.77 -40.03 9.26
CA ALA A 40 22.77 -39.20 8.08
C ALA A 40 23.41 -39.94 6.89
N SER A 41 22.92 -39.67 5.69
CA SER A 41 23.49 -40.14 4.43
C SER A 41 24.13 -38.95 3.71
N VAL A 42 25.46 -38.95 3.62
CA VAL A 42 26.21 -37.92 2.88
C VAL A 42 26.53 -38.44 1.49
N ARG A 43 26.19 -37.69 0.46
CA ARG A 43 26.46 -38.06 -0.95
C ARG A 43 27.01 -36.86 -1.73
N GLY A 44 28.15 -37.03 -2.39
CA GLY A 44 28.74 -36.00 -3.25
C GLY A 44 29.30 -34.78 -2.54
N ALA A 45 29.32 -34.74 -1.21
CA ALA A 45 29.72 -33.60 -0.42
C ALA A 45 31.23 -33.51 -0.18
N SER A 46 31.74 -32.30 0.00
CA SER A 46 33.06 -32.04 0.59
C SER A 46 33.07 -32.38 2.10
N ILE A 47 34.27 -32.51 2.70
CA ILE A 47 34.37 -32.77 4.16
C ILE A 47 33.70 -31.67 5.00
N PRO A 48 33.90 -30.35 4.75
CA PRO A 48 33.21 -29.32 5.51
C PRO A 48 31.69 -29.37 5.35
N GLU A 49 31.20 -29.67 4.15
CA GLU A 49 29.74 -29.81 3.93
C GLU A 49 29.18 -31.05 4.65
N ALA A 50 29.92 -32.14 4.64
CA ALA A 50 29.55 -33.34 5.36
C ALA A 50 29.45 -33.07 6.87
N ILE A 51 30.43 -32.39 7.46
CA ILE A 51 30.41 -32.03 8.87
C ILE A 51 29.21 -31.15 9.19
N ARG A 52 28.93 -30.11 8.36
CA ARG A 52 27.73 -29.27 8.53
C ARG A 52 26.43 -30.05 8.51
N HIS A 53 26.35 -31.04 7.59
CA HIS A 53 25.18 -31.91 7.51
C HIS A 53 25.02 -32.77 8.76
N LEU A 54 26.13 -33.30 9.30
CA LEU A 54 26.13 -34.13 10.53
C LEU A 54 25.78 -33.32 11.79
N ILE A 55 26.23 -32.05 11.86
CA ILE A 55 25.91 -31.14 12.96
C ILE A 55 24.41 -30.89 13.01
N GLY A 56 23.79 -30.65 11.85
CA GLY A 56 22.33 -30.47 11.73
C GLY A 56 21.80 -29.42 12.71
N PHE A 57 20.85 -29.80 13.56
CA PHE A 57 20.20 -28.94 14.57
C PHE A 57 20.85 -29.00 15.96
N TYR A 58 21.93 -29.71 16.10
CA TYR A 58 22.66 -29.77 17.37
C TYR A 58 23.36 -28.45 17.70
N PRO A 59 23.51 -28.09 18.97
CA PRO A 59 24.27 -26.90 19.39
C PRO A 59 25.78 -27.13 19.25
N ILE A 60 26.21 -27.44 18.04
CA ILE A 60 27.61 -27.71 17.67
C ILE A 60 28.00 -26.71 16.59
N SER A 61 29.13 -26.08 16.74
CA SER A 61 29.73 -25.18 15.77
C SER A 61 30.93 -25.82 15.07
N MET A 62 31.12 -25.46 13.83
CA MET A 62 32.27 -25.78 13.02
C MET A 62 32.98 -24.51 12.59
N THR A 63 34.23 -24.37 12.90
CA THR A 63 35.11 -23.27 12.45
C THR A 63 36.27 -23.81 11.65
N MET A 64 36.64 -23.12 10.58
CA MET A 64 37.82 -23.43 9.79
C MET A 64 38.96 -22.48 10.17
N VAL A 65 40.12 -23.04 10.45
CA VAL A 65 41.35 -22.30 10.70
C VAL A 65 42.32 -22.55 9.53
N GLY A 66 42.51 -21.53 8.71
CA GLY A 66 43.19 -21.71 7.42
C GLY A 66 42.39 -22.61 6.46
N ASP A 67 43.09 -23.25 5.51
CA ASP A 67 42.44 -24.04 4.45
C ASP A 67 42.35 -25.55 4.75
N SER A 68 42.83 -26.01 5.93
CA SER A 68 42.98 -27.45 6.19
C SER A 68 42.62 -27.89 7.62
N ILE A 69 42.41 -26.98 8.57
CA ILE A 69 42.07 -27.33 9.95
C ILE A 69 40.60 -27.01 10.20
N ILE A 70 39.85 -28.00 10.66
CA ILE A 70 38.44 -27.87 11.03
C ILE A 70 38.31 -28.15 12.53
N ASN A 71 37.84 -27.17 13.28
CA ASN A 71 37.51 -27.33 14.69
C ASN A 71 36.00 -27.53 14.84
N VAL A 72 35.59 -28.57 15.56
CA VAL A 72 34.18 -28.88 15.84
C VAL A 72 33.98 -28.90 17.35
N GLU A 73 33.15 -28.02 17.86
CA GLU A 73 32.94 -27.86 19.30
C GLU A 73 31.46 -27.62 19.65
N CYS A 74 31.09 -28.01 20.86
CA CYS A 74 29.77 -27.70 21.39
C CYS A 74 29.68 -26.18 21.67
N SER A 75 28.73 -25.50 21.05
CA SER A 75 28.53 -24.06 21.20
C SER A 75 27.89 -23.66 22.54
N GLN A 76 27.31 -24.65 23.26
CA GLN A 76 26.69 -24.45 24.57
C GLN A 76 27.37 -25.37 25.61
N LYS A 77 28.33 -24.80 26.34
CA LYS A 77 29.03 -25.51 27.44
C LYS A 77 28.18 -25.42 28.70
N THR A 78 27.48 -26.51 29.01
CA THR A 78 26.67 -26.65 30.24
C THR A 78 27.10 -27.90 31.03
N ALA A 79 26.94 -27.84 32.36
CA ALA A 79 27.27 -28.96 33.21
C ALA A 79 26.30 -30.15 33.06
N LEU A 80 25.10 -29.90 32.58
CA LEU A 80 24.07 -30.93 32.35
C LEU A 80 23.61 -30.91 30.90
N ARG A 81 23.29 -32.11 30.38
CA ARG A 81 22.73 -32.30 29.04
C ARG A 81 21.55 -33.25 29.13
N TYR A 82 20.36 -32.74 28.83
CA TYR A 82 19.15 -33.56 28.73
C TYR A 82 19.15 -34.29 27.40
N LYS A 83 19.13 -35.62 27.48
CA LYS A 83 19.19 -36.49 26.32
C LYS A 83 18.08 -37.55 26.36
N GLY A 84 17.67 -38.04 25.21
CA GLY A 84 16.64 -39.05 25.09
C GLY A 84 16.36 -39.41 23.65
N ARG A 85 15.39 -40.30 23.46
CA ARG A 85 14.92 -40.73 22.16
C ARG A 85 13.40 -40.62 22.09
N VAL A 86 12.88 -39.98 21.04
CA VAL A 86 11.44 -39.89 20.79
C VAL A 86 11.04 -40.90 19.72
N ILE A 87 10.02 -41.74 20.05
CA ILE A 87 9.47 -42.72 19.12
C ILE A 87 7.94 -42.61 19.09
N ASP A 88 7.36 -43.11 18.01
CA ASP A 88 5.90 -43.22 17.86
C ASP A 88 5.33 -44.49 18.57
N GLU A 89 4.02 -44.76 18.37
CA GLU A 89 3.34 -45.94 18.94
C GLU A 89 3.88 -47.27 18.38
N LYS A 90 4.40 -47.26 17.16
CA LYS A 90 4.92 -48.47 16.50
C LYS A 90 6.39 -48.72 16.83
N GLY A 91 7.04 -47.78 17.54
CA GLY A 91 8.46 -47.84 17.87
C GLY A 91 9.36 -47.15 16.80
N GLU A 92 8.78 -46.55 15.77
CA GLU A 92 9.53 -45.83 14.77
C GLU A 92 10.04 -44.50 15.32
N PRO A 93 11.21 -44.01 14.88
CA PRO A 93 11.73 -42.73 15.30
C PRO A 93 10.77 -41.57 14.96
N ALA A 94 10.50 -40.67 15.89
CA ALA A 94 9.82 -39.42 15.63
C ALA A 94 10.87 -38.38 15.20
N GLU A 95 11.06 -38.24 13.92
CA GLU A 95 12.05 -37.30 13.31
C GLU A 95 11.61 -35.85 13.53
N TYR A 96 12.51 -35.00 14.00
CA TYR A 96 12.28 -33.56 14.22
C TYR A 96 11.13 -33.26 15.20
N ALA A 97 10.87 -34.11 16.14
CA ALA A 97 9.97 -33.83 17.27
C ALA A 97 10.55 -32.70 18.14
N ASN A 98 9.74 -31.71 18.48
CA ASN A 98 10.17 -30.63 19.35
C ASN A 98 10.24 -31.07 20.80
N VAL A 99 11.37 -30.82 21.46
CA VAL A 99 11.58 -31.06 22.88
C VAL A 99 11.91 -29.75 23.57
N VAL A 100 11.11 -29.36 24.55
CA VAL A 100 11.25 -28.09 25.27
C VAL A 100 11.40 -28.40 26.76
N LEU A 101 12.35 -27.76 27.43
CA LEU A 101 12.58 -27.80 28.85
C LEU A 101 12.05 -26.50 29.48
N LEU A 102 11.13 -26.58 30.41
CA LEU A 102 10.48 -25.48 31.09
C LEU A 102 10.83 -25.48 32.60
N SER A 103 10.80 -24.28 33.17
CA SER A 103 10.97 -24.10 34.63
C SER A 103 9.76 -24.67 35.37
N PRO A 104 9.97 -25.47 36.42
CA PRO A 104 8.88 -25.99 37.26
C PRO A 104 8.16 -24.90 38.06
N ALA A 105 8.76 -23.72 38.24
CA ALA A 105 8.22 -22.65 39.07
C ALA A 105 7.12 -21.85 38.33
N ASP A 106 7.34 -21.57 37.04
CA ASP A 106 6.50 -20.65 36.29
C ASP A 106 6.23 -21.10 34.85
N SER A 107 6.71 -22.31 34.48
CA SER A 107 6.64 -22.84 33.10
C SER A 107 7.34 -21.96 32.06
N SER A 108 8.27 -21.09 32.44
CA SER A 108 9.07 -20.32 31.52
C SER A 108 10.04 -21.21 30.73
N PHE A 109 10.37 -20.81 29.51
CA PHE A 109 11.29 -21.52 28.63
C PHE A 109 12.73 -21.50 29.20
N LEU A 110 13.35 -22.66 29.37
CA LEU A 110 14.75 -22.81 29.79
C LEU A 110 15.66 -23.16 28.64
N ALA A 111 15.33 -24.21 27.89
CA ALA A 111 16.08 -24.69 26.75
C ALA A 111 15.19 -25.52 25.82
N GLY A 112 15.63 -25.80 24.60
CA GLY A 112 14.88 -26.65 23.68
C GLY A 112 15.72 -27.11 22.51
N GLY A 113 15.24 -28.15 21.84
CA GLY A 113 15.85 -28.73 20.66
C GLY A 113 14.87 -29.61 19.89
N VAL A 114 15.35 -30.26 18.84
CA VAL A 114 14.57 -31.23 18.07
C VAL A 114 15.30 -32.57 18.00
N SER A 115 14.53 -33.64 17.87
CA SER A 115 15.09 -34.97 17.64
C SER A 115 15.67 -35.10 16.22
N ASN A 116 16.70 -35.90 16.06
CA ASN A 116 17.28 -36.23 14.76
C ASN A 116 16.46 -37.31 14.00
N GLU A 117 16.94 -37.74 12.85
CA GLU A 117 16.31 -38.76 11.98
C GLU A 117 16.12 -40.12 12.70
N SER A 118 16.89 -40.40 13.72
CA SER A 118 16.74 -41.62 14.56
C SER A 118 15.93 -41.35 15.84
N GLY A 119 15.36 -40.18 16.02
CA GLY A 119 14.57 -39.74 17.16
C GLY A 119 15.42 -39.30 18.37
N TYR A 120 16.74 -39.24 18.29
CA TYR A 120 17.60 -38.80 19.40
C TYR A 120 17.69 -37.30 19.52
N PHE A 121 17.74 -36.77 20.72
CA PHE A 121 17.98 -35.36 21.01
C PHE A 121 18.94 -35.16 22.16
N VAL A 122 19.63 -34.03 22.17
CA VAL A 122 20.49 -33.59 23.29
C VAL A 122 20.28 -32.09 23.47
N ILE A 123 19.92 -31.68 24.68
CA ILE A 123 19.61 -30.31 25.04
C ILE A 123 20.48 -29.89 26.22
N PRO A 124 21.44 -29.00 26.03
CA PRO A 124 22.22 -28.41 27.11
C PRO A 124 21.33 -27.56 28.02
N CYS A 125 21.38 -27.81 29.34
CA CYS A 125 20.61 -27.03 30.32
C CYS A 125 21.22 -27.17 31.71
N ASN A 126 21.46 -26.08 32.42
CA ASN A 126 22.08 -26.09 33.76
C ASN A 126 21.11 -26.33 34.93
N VAL A 127 19.82 -26.50 34.66
CA VAL A 127 18.80 -26.71 35.69
C VAL A 127 18.56 -28.20 35.87
N ARG A 128 18.67 -28.71 37.13
CA ARG A 128 18.54 -30.16 37.44
C ARG A 128 17.10 -30.67 37.44
N ARG A 129 16.14 -29.83 37.65
CA ARG A 129 14.72 -30.19 37.65
C ARG A 129 13.98 -29.33 36.65
N VAL A 130 13.38 -29.95 35.66
CA VAL A 130 12.70 -29.28 34.58
C VAL A 130 11.37 -29.93 34.24
N ILE A 131 10.45 -29.21 33.65
CA ILE A 131 9.30 -29.80 32.97
C ILE A 131 9.72 -30.07 31.55
N ALA A 132 9.77 -31.31 31.14
CA ALA A 132 10.03 -31.71 29.76
C ALA A 132 8.71 -31.79 28.99
N LYS A 133 8.62 -31.09 27.84
CA LYS A 133 7.48 -31.12 26.95
C LYS A 133 7.94 -31.59 25.57
N VAL A 134 7.33 -32.65 25.08
CA VAL A 134 7.59 -33.18 23.72
C VAL A 134 6.35 -33.01 22.88
N THR A 135 6.52 -32.43 21.69
CA THR A 135 5.45 -32.23 20.70
C THR A 135 5.87 -32.72 19.33
N TYR A 136 4.97 -33.42 18.66
CA TYR A 136 5.16 -33.93 17.30
C TYR A 136 3.86 -33.88 16.52
N VAL A 137 3.93 -33.55 15.24
CA VAL A 137 2.73 -33.36 14.41
C VAL A 137 1.95 -34.69 14.31
N GLY A 138 0.67 -34.67 14.66
CA GLY A 138 -0.20 -35.85 14.64
C GLY A 138 -0.16 -36.71 15.91
N TYR A 139 0.54 -36.28 16.94
CA TYR A 139 0.68 -36.99 18.24
C TYR A 139 0.29 -36.09 19.42
N LYS A 140 -0.22 -36.71 20.48
CA LYS A 140 -0.50 -36.02 21.73
C LYS A 140 0.79 -35.49 22.35
N SER A 141 0.78 -34.24 22.78
CA SER A 141 1.93 -33.69 23.50
C SER A 141 2.14 -34.43 24.82
N LYS A 142 3.38 -34.77 25.13
CA LYS A 142 3.76 -35.38 26.41
C LYS A 142 4.48 -34.36 27.27
N LEU A 143 4.03 -34.21 28.50
CA LEU A 143 4.57 -33.26 29.47
C LEU A 143 4.77 -33.96 30.82
N TRP A 144 5.97 -33.83 31.38
CA TRP A 144 6.26 -34.39 32.73
C TRP A 144 7.43 -33.67 33.39
N THR A 145 7.53 -33.79 34.70
CA THR A 145 8.66 -33.23 35.43
C THR A 145 9.82 -34.24 35.38
N ALA A 146 10.94 -33.79 34.81
CA ALA A 146 12.17 -34.58 34.75
C ALA A 146 13.14 -34.16 35.85
N THR A 147 13.64 -35.16 36.57
CA THR A 147 14.63 -35.01 37.65
C THR A 147 15.99 -35.60 37.27
N SER A 148 16.07 -36.34 36.16
CA SER A 148 17.30 -36.88 35.57
C SER A 148 17.58 -36.26 34.21
N PRO A 149 18.81 -35.98 33.87
CA PRO A 149 19.21 -35.54 32.53
C PRO A 149 19.00 -36.63 31.45
N ASP A 150 19.01 -37.90 31.80
CA ASP A 150 18.61 -38.95 30.87
C ASP A 150 17.10 -39.15 30.90
N LEU A 151 16.42 -38.74 29.82
CA LEU A 151 14.97 -38.82 29.67
C LEU A 151 14.51 -40.17 29.05
N GLY A 152 15.46 -41.03 28.70
CA GLY A 152 15.21 -42.34 28.13
C GLY A 152 14.43 -42.31 26.81
N THR A 153 13.65 -43.36 26.58
CA THR A 153 12.80 -43.46 25.39
C THR A 153 11.43 -42.89 25.66
N ILE A 154 11.05 -41.87 24.93
CA ILE A 154 9.78 -41.14 25.03
C ILE A 154 8.86 -41.62 23.92
N ARG A 155 7.85 -42.40 24.28
CA ARG A 155 6.85 -42.90 23.32
C ARG A 155 5.71 -41.90 23.24
N LEU A 156 5.37 -41.45 22.04
CA LEU A 156 4.24 -40.57 21.73
C LEU A 156 3.03 -41.40 21.30
N GLN A 157 1.86 -41.00 21.69
CA GLN A 157 0.58 -41.58 21.28
C GLN A 157 -0.01 -40.76 20.15
N ALA A 158 -0.45 -41.45 19.08
CA ALA A 158 -1.13 -40.76 18.00
C ALA A 158 -2.38 -40.03 18.51
N ASP A 159 -2.53 -38.80 18.08
CA ASP A 159 -3.72 -38.01 18.35
C ASP A 159 -4.77 -38.41 17.31
N ARG A 160 -5.50 -39.50 17.58
CA ARG A 160 -6.59 -39.95 16.70
C ARG A 160 -7.77 -39.03 16.89
N TYR A 161 -7.72 -37.89 16.22
CA TYR A 161 -8.96 -37.15 15.95
C TYR A 161 -9.78 -37.97 14.96
N THR A 162 -10.82 -38.60 15.46
CA THR A 162 -11.94 -39.02 14.59
C THR A 162 -12.47 -37.77 13.93
N LEU A 163 -12.36 -37.68 12.61
CA LEU A 163 -12.94 -36.63 11.80
C LEU A 163 -14.48 -36.68 11.95
N LYS A 164 -15.01 -36.14 13.02
CA LYS A 164 -16.39 -35.68 13.08
C LYS A 164 -16.49 -34.42 12.28
N GLY A 165 -16.95 -34.55 11.06
CA GLY A 165 -17.29 -33.41 10.19
C GLY A 165 -16.10 -32.52 9.87
N VAL A 166 -15.93 -32.15 8.64
CA VAL A 166 -15.03 -31.07 8.24
C VAL A 166 -15.43 -29.80 8.99
N THR A 167 -14.88 -29.59 10.18
CA THR A 167 -14.89 -28.27 10.80
C THR A 167 -13.90 -27.46 10.00
N VAL A 168 -14.35 -26.80 8.97
CA VAL A 168 -13.62 -25.69 8.39
C VAL A 168 -13.41 -24.73 9.54
N GLN A 169 -12.22 -24.72 10.14
CA GLN A 169 -11.83 -23.64 11.02
C GLN A 169 -11.81 -22.40 10.13
N GLY A 170 -12.94 -21.70 10.11
CA GLY A 170 -13.01 -20.39 9.50
C GLY A 170 -11.93 -19.55 10.16
N HIS A 171 -10.90 -19.18 9.39
CA HIS A 171 -9.84 -18.31 9.85
C HIS A 171 -10.47 -16.96 10.18
N ARG A 172 -10.71 -16.75 11.47
CA ARG A 172 -11.39 -15.56 11.96
C ARG A 172 -10.53 -14.35 11.71
N LEU A 173 -11.05 -13.38 11.00
CA LEU A 173 -10.39 -12.09 10.86
C LEU A 173 -10.16 -11.54 12.27
N SER A 174 -8.89 -11.33 12.63
CA SER A 174 -8.53 -10.78 13.92
C SER A 174 -8.16 -9.33 13.76
N TYR A 175 -8.95 -8.48 14.38
CA TYR A 175 -8.65 -7.06 14.51
C TYR A 175 -7.93 -6.82 15.81
N LYS A 176 -6.82 -6.10 15.74
CA LYS A 176 -6.14 -5.57 16.93
C LYS A 176 -6.17 -4.07 16.83
N PRO A 177 -6.81 -3.41 17.79
CA PRO A 177 -6.75 -1.96 17.86
C PRO A 177 -5.30 -1.47 17.90
N SER A 178 -5.00 -0.42 17.14
CA SER A 178 -3.75 0.32 17.16
C SER A 178 -4.00 1.72 17.73
N PRO A 179 -3.07 2.35 18.44
CA PRO A 179 -3.26 3.71 18.95
C PRO A 179 -3.71 4.72 17.90
N ASN A 180 -3.24 4.56 16.65
CA ASN A 180 -3.53 5.46 15.54
C ASN A 180 -4.50 4.89 14.49
N GLY A 181 -5.11 3.70 14.76
CA GLY A 181 -5.97 3.06 13.77
C GLY A 181 -6.33 1.62 14.10
N LEU A 182 -6.34 0.76 13.10
CA LEU A 182 -6.77 -0.63 13.17
C LEU A 182 -5.72 -1.55 12.54
N ASN A 183 -5.24 -2.54 13.26
CA ASN A 183 -4.36 -3.57 12.74
C ASN A 183 -5.18 -4.83 12.40
N VAL A 184 -5.16 -5.24 11.14
CA VAL A 184 -5.88 -6.38 10.58
C VAL A 184 -4.89 -7.50 10.31
N ILE A 185 -5.09 -8.68 10.91
CA ILE A 185 -4.25 -9.84 10.64
C ILE A 185 -4.73 -10.46 9.33
N VAL A 186 -3.87 -10.44 8.31
CA VAL A 186 -4.14 -10.99 6.98
C VAL A 186 -3.77 -12.48 6.92
N LYS A 187 -2.60 -12.82 7.43
CA LYS A 187 -2.09 -14.20 7.42
C LYS A 187 -3.02 -15.16 8.16
N GLY A 188 -3.46 -16.21 7.50
CA GLY A 188 -4.41 -17.17 8.06
C GLY A 188 -5.87 -16.68 8.09
N SER A 189 -6.19 -15.51 7.55
CA SER A 189 -7.57 -15.02 7.39
C SER A 189 -8.09 -15.22 5.97
N GLN A 190 -9.38 -14.94 5.73
CA GLN A 190 -9.94 -14.96 4.38
C GLN A 190 -9.29 -13.91 3.47
N LEU A 191 -8.78 -12.82 4.00
CA LEU A 191 -8.06 -11.82 3.23
C LEU A 191 -6.83 -12.40 2.53
N GLU A 192 -6.22 -13.46 3.06
CA GLU A 192 -5.10 -14.18 2.42
C GLU A 192 -5.51 -14.84 1.09
N GLN A 193 -6.80 -15.00 0.82
CA GLN A 193 -7.27 -15.69 -0.37
C GLN A 193 -7.30 -14.83 -1.62
N PHE A 194 -7.27 -13.49 -1.47
CA PHE A 194 -7.16 -12.59 -2.63
C PHE A 194 -5.80 -12.76 -3.31
N GLY A 195 -5.75 -12.53 -4.62
CA GLY A 195 -4.53 -12.74 -5.41
C GLY A 195 -3.44 -11.72 -5.09
N SER A 196 -3.79 -10.45 -5.12
CA SER A 196 -2.88 -9.34 -4.94
C SER A 196 -3.24 -8.49 -3.71
N ALA A 197 -2.24 -7.79 -3.17
CA ALA A 197 -2.48 -6.83 -2.09
C ALA A 197 -3.36 -5.66 -2.55
N LYS A 198 -3.31 -5.27 -3.82
CA LYS A 198 -4.19 -4.25 -4.40
C LYS A 198 -5.67 -4.63 -4.24
N GLU A 199 -6.00 -5.87 -4.59
CA GLU A 199 -7.36 -6.36 -4.44
C GLU A 199 -7.73 -6.54 -2.97
N MET A 200 -6.85 -7.15 -2.18
CA MET A 200 -7.06 -7.34 -0.74
C MET A 200 -7.37 -6.03 0.00
N ILE A 201 -6.69 -4.94 -0.34
CA ILE A 201 -6.90 -3.64 0.30
C ILE A 201 -8.36 -3.18 0.19
N LYS A 202 -9.02 -3.40 -0.94
CA LYS A 202 -10.44 -3.03 -1.14
C LYS A 202 -11.39 -3.79 -0.21
N HIS A 203 -10.95 -4.91 0.35
CA HIS A 203 -11.72 -5.75 1.28
C HIS A 203 -11.31 -5.56 2.75
N LEU A 204 -10.38 -4.63 3.01
CA LEU A 204 -10.04 -4.24 4.38
C LEU A 204 -11.21 -3.47 5.03
N PRO A 205 -11.38 -3.57 6.35
CA PRO A 205 -12.32 -2.72 7.09
C PRO A 205 -12.08 -1.25 6.81
N LEU A 206 -13.14 -0.45 6.81
CA LEU A 206 -13.10 0.99 6.55
C LEU A 206 -12.66 1.38 5.13
N VAL A 207 -12.27 0.44 4.27
CA VAL A 207 -11.86 0.72 2.90
C VAL A 207 -13.04 0.58 1.94
N MET A 208 -13.22 1.59 1.11
CA MET A 208 -14.27 1.65 0.09
C MET A 208 -13.84 0.93 -1.20
N GLY A 209 -14.75 0.73 -2.14
CA GLY A 209 -14.50 0.01 -3.39
C GLY A 209 -13.45 0.63 -4.30
N ASP A 210 -13.29 1.93 -4.21
CA ASP A 210 -12.28 2.71 -4.92
C ASP A 210 -10.89 2.69 -4.23
N GLY A 211 -10.79 2.01 -3.07
CA GLY A 211 -9.56 1.94 -2.28
C GLY A 211 -9.37 3.09 -1.31
N THR A 212 -10.29 4.04 -1.23
CA THR A 212 -10.26 5.13 -0.24
C THR A 212 -10.63 4.63 1.15
N VAL A 213 -10.08 5.25 2.19
CA VAL A 213 -10.50 5.01 3.57
C VAL A 213 -11.69 5.91 3.88
N ALA A 214 -12.80 5.31 4.30
CA ALA A 214 -14.06 6.00 4.52
C ALA A 214 -13.90 7.20 5.48
N GLY A 215 -14.28 8.40 5.03
CA GLY A 215 -14.09 9.64 5.78
C GLY A 215 -12.70 10.28 5.69
N HIS A 216 -11.68 9.50 5.27
CA HIS A 216 -10.28 9.93 5.26
C HIS A 216 -9.66 10.06 3.86
N GLY A 217 -10.38 9.66 2.79
CA GLY A 217 -9.89 9.77 1.41
C GLY A 217 -8.84 8.72 1.04
N THR A 218 -8.01 9.04 0.04
CA THR A 218 -7.01 8.11 -0.51
C THR A 218 -5.85 7.90 0.46
N PRO A 219 -5.57 6.67 0.91
CA PRO A 219 -4.47 6.39 1.82
C PRO A 219 -3.12 6.40 1.11
N GLN A 220 -2.07 6.84 1.81
CA GLN A 220 -0.71 6.44 1.44
C GLN A 220 -0.48 4.99 1.86
N ILE A 221 0.09 4.18 0.97
CA ILE A 221 0.28 2.75 1.23
C ILE A 221 1.77 2.46 1.40
N TYR A 222 2.10 1.73 2.46
CA TYR A 222 3.46 1.31 2.77
C TYR A 222 3.56 -0.21 2.81
N ILE A 223 4.65 -0.75 2.28
CA ILE A 223 5.03 -2.16 2.39
C ILE A 223 6.32 -2.23 3.21
N ASN A 224 6.26 -2.78 4.43
CA ASN A 224 7.39 -2.86 5.36
C ASN A 224 8.08 -1.51 5.59
N ASN A 225 7.30 -0.44 5.81
CA ASN A 225 7.71 0.95 5.96
C ASN A 225 8.18 1.67 4.67
N LYS A 226 8.26 0.99 3.54
CA LYS A 226 8.53 1.60 2.24
C LYS A 226 7.24 2.14 1.64
N LEU A 227 7.18 3.41 1.28
CA LEU A 227 6.06 4.00 0.54
C LEU A 227 5.93 3.33 -0.84
N VAL A 228 4.72 2.89 -1.16
CA VAL A 228 4.37 2.35 -2.48
C VAL A 228 4.47 3.46 -3.52
N ARG A 229 5.15 3.19 -4.60
CA ARG A 229 5.42 4.16 -5.66
C ARG A 229 4.37 4.16 -6.74
N ASP A 230 3.92 2.97 -7.04
CA ASP A 230 3.05 2.67 -8.15
C ASP A 230 2.12 1.52 -7.78
N ALA A 231 0.90 1.54 -8.30
CA ALA A 231 -0.10 0.50 -8.04
C ALA A 231 0.39 -0.91 -8.39
N SER A 232 1.33 -1.02 -9.33
CA SER A 232 1.93 -2.30 -9.71
C SER A 232 2.69 -2.99 -8.56
N GLU A 233 3.20 -2.23 -7.57
CA GLU A 233 3.82 -2.83 -6.38
C GLU A 233 2.79 -3.60 -5.55
N LEU A 234 1.56 -3.10 -5.48
CA LEU A 234 0.45 -3.77 -4.79
C LEU A 234 -0.13 -4.93 -5.61
N GLU A 235 -0.14 -4.80 -6.93
CA GLU A 235 -0.59 -5.85 -7.84
C GLU A 235 0.31 -7.08 -7.76
N ARG A 236 1.61 -6.87 -7.63
CA ARG A 236 2.61 -7.95 -7.49
C ARG A 236 2.65 -8.58 -6.09
N LEU A 237 2.31 -7.81 -5.05
CA LEU A 237 2.32 -8.31 -3.68
C LEU A 237 1.23 -9.34 -3.50
N GLN A 238 1.61 -10.61 -3.43
CA GLN A 238 0.65 -11.66 -3.13
C GLN A 238 0.13 -11.52 -1.70
N THR A 239 -1.15 -11.69 -1.53
CA THR A 239 -1.79 -11.60 -0.21
C THR A 239 -1.26 -12.64 0.77
N ALA A 240 -0.87 -13.82 0.27
CA ALA A 240 -0.25 -14.88 1.07
C ALA A 240 1.08 -14.45 1.74
N GLU A 241 1.71 -13.40 1.24
CA GLU A 241 2.94 -12.83 1.80
C GLU A 241 2.67 -11.72 2.80
N VAL A 242 1.44 -11.25 2.92
CA VAL A 242 1.05 -10.20 3.86
C VAL A 242 0.71 -10.81 5.21
N LEU A 243 1.40 -10.39 6.26
CA LEU A 243 1.12 -10.80 7.65
C LEU A 243 -0.06 -10.02 8.22
N SER A 244 0.00 -8.71 8.07
CA SER A 244 -1.00 -7.79 8.59
C SER A 244 -1.07 -6.51 7.77
N ALA A 245 -2.22 -5.85 7.83
CA ALA A 245 -2.44 -4.52 7.32
C ALA A 245 -2.82 -3.60 8.48
N GLU A 246 -2.07 -2.53 8.69
CA GLU A 246 -2.41 -1.50 9.66
C GLU A 246 -3.06 -0.33 8.91
N ILE A 247 -4.31 -0.03 9.24
CA ILE A 247 -5.05 1.10 8.70
C ILE A 247 -4.92 2.23 9.72
N ILE A 248 -4.12 3.24 9.39
CA ILE A 248 -3.86 4.41 10.23
C ILE A 248 -4.76 5.53 9.74
N THR A 249 -5.77 5.87 10.52
CA THR A 249 -6.68 6.98 10.24
C THR A 249 -6.21 8.29 10.89
N ARG A 250 -5.13 8.23 11.65
CA ARG A 250 -4.51 9.36 12.39
C ARG A 250 -3.00 9.34 12.21
N PRO A 251 -2.49 9.65 11.00
CA PRO A 251 -1.05 9.70 10.76
C PRO A 251 -0.40 10.85 11.54
N GLY A 252 0.74 10.60 12.18
CA GLY A 252 1.53 11.59 12.94
C GLY A 252 2.14 12.68 12.06
N ALA A 253 2.98 13.55 12.65
CA ALA A 253 3.65 14.62 11.92
C ALA A 253 4.84 14.14 11.08
N GLU A 254 5.27 12.91 11.27
CA GLU A 254 6.25 12.24 10.41
C GLU A 254 5.77 12.07 8.96
N TYR A 255 4.46 12.06 8.74
CA TYR A 255 3.87 12.04 7.41
C TYR A 255 3.73 13.46 6.86
N ALA A 256 3.70 13.57 5.52
CA ALA A 256 3.46 14.85 4.86
C ALA A 256 2.13 15.49 5.30
N SER A 257 2.03 16.80 5.13
CA SER A 257 0.93 17.59 5.67
C SER A 257 -0.44 17.27 5.07
N ASP A 258 -0.46 16.73 3.86
CA ASP A 258 -1.65 16.33 3.09
C ASP A 258 -2.15 14.90 3.40
N VAL A 259 -1.39 14.10 4.15
CA VAL A 259 -1.70 12.69 4.40
C VAL A 259 -2.76 12.53 5.48
N THR A 260 -3.94 12.07 5.09
CA THR A 260 -5.09 11.86 5.98
C THR A 260 -5.24 10.43 6.47
N SER A 261 -4.71 9.47 5.73
CA SER A 261 -4.74 8.05 6.11
C SER A 261 -3.56 7.29 5.52
N VAL A 262 -3.20 6.21 6.18
CA VAL A 262 -2.09 5.35 5.76
C VAL A 262 -2.49 3.89 5.91
N ILE A 263 -2.10 3.05 4.95
CA ILE A 263 -2.20 1.59 5.07
C ILE A 263 -0.78 1.03 5.07
N ARG A 264 -0.35 0.44 6.19
CA ARG A 264 0.93 -0.24 6.31
C ARG A 264 0.75 -1.74 6.16
N LEU A 265 1.31 -2.32 5.13
CA LEU A 265 1.35 -3.76 4.91
C LEU A 265 2.64 -4.33 5.48
N LYS A 266 2.53 -5.24 6.43
CA LYS A 266 3.65 -6.00 6.96
C LYS A 266 3.72 -7.36 6.29
N THR A 267 4.87 -7.69 5.70
CA THR A 267 5.03 -8.97 4.97
C THR A 267 5.81 -10.00 5.75
N VAL A 268 5.67 -11.26 5.37
CA VAL A 268 6.42 -12.39 5.92
C VAL A 268 7.91 -12.18 5.65
N ARG A 269 8.73 -12.25 6.69
CA ARG A 269 10.19 -12.29 6.56
C ARG A 269 10.60 -13.73 6.30
N ARG A 270 10.81 -14.11 5.05
CA ARG A 270 11.47 -15.37 4.72
C ARG A 270 12.96 -15.11 4.62
N GLN A 271 13.74 -15.90 5.35
CA GLN A 271 15.19 -15.95 5.22
C GLN A 271 15.50 -16.92 4.08
N GLY A 272 16.35 -16.51 3.14
CA GLY A 272 16.78 -17.35 2.04
C GLY A 272 17.77 -16.59 1.17
N GLU A 273 18.64 -17.34 0.52
CA GLU A 273 19.62 -16.87 -0.47
C GLU A 273 19.13 -17.28 -1.85
N GLY A 274 19.66 -16.60 -2.88
CA GLY A 274 19.41 -16.95 -4.25
C GLY A 274 18.28 -16.18 -4.93
N TRP A 275 17.76 -16.73 -6.00
CA TRP A 275 16.75 -16.12 -6.85
C TRP A 275 15.34 -16.31 -6.31
N SER A 276 14.56 -15.26 -6.41
CA SER A 276 13.12 -15.26 -6.18
C SER A 276 12.44 -14.34 -7.17
N GLY A 277 11.15 -14.57 -7.43
CA GLY A 277 10.44 -13.72 -8.37
C GLY A 277 8.95 -13.95 -8.41
N SER A 278 8.27 -13.04 -9.10
CA SER A 278 6.83 -13.12 -9.35
C SER A 278 6.48 -12.62 -10.74
N LEU A 279 5.44 -13.21 -11.31
CA LEU A 279 4.78 -12.78 -12.52
C LEU A 279 3.30 -12.57 -12.21
N TRP A 280 2.78 -11.43 -12.60
CA TRP A 280 1.36 -11.10 -12.51
C TRP A 280 0.88 -10.55 -13.85
N GLY A 281 -0.32 -10.94 -14.25
CA GLY A 281 -0.93 -10.45 -15.48
C GLY A 281 -2.43 -10.29 -15.32
N ASN A 282 -2.98 -9.28 -15.97
CA ASN A 282 -4.41 -9.02 -16.03
C ASN A 282 -4.82 -8.64 -17.45
N VAL A 283 -5.89 -9.24 -17.92
CA VAL A 283 -6.56 -8.84 -19.15
C VAL A 283 -8.02 -8.59 -18.81
N GLU A 284 -8.48 -7.39 -19.12
CA GLU A 284 -9.84 -6.95 -18.87
C GLU A 284 -10.48 -6.46 -20.15
N LYS A 285 -11.69 -6.89 -20.39
CA LYS A 285 -12.54 -6.46 -21.50
C LYS A 285 -13.76 -5.72 -20.96
N SER A 286 -13.86 -4.44 -21.36
CA SER A 286 -15.02 -3.57 -21.19
C SER A 286 -15.48 -3.10 -22.58
N LYS A 287 -16.02 -1.90 -22.72
CA LYS A 287 -16.13 -1.22 -24.04
C LYS A 287 -14.74 -1.02 -24.67
N GLY A 288 -13.69 -0.94 -23.87
CA GLY A 288 -12.31 -0.95 -24.26
C GLY A 288 -11.61 -2.27 -23.99
N MET A 289 -10.31 -2.20 -23.74
CA MET A 289 -9.47 -3.34 -23.33
C MET A 289 -8.31 -2.82 -22.49
N LEU A 290 -8.01 -3.52 -21.42
CA LEU A 290 -6.84 -3.29 -20.59
C LEU A 290 -6.03 -4.57 -20.50
N ALA A 291 -4.74 -4.50 -20.78
CA ALA A 291 -3.80 -5.60 -20.56
C ALA A 291 -2.61 -5.07 -19.76
N ILE A 292 -2.28 -5.74 -18.67
CA ILE A 292 -1.17 -5.37 -17.81
C ILE A 292 -0.34 -6.63 -17.53
N ALA A 293 0.97 -6.50 -17.58
CA ALA A 293 1.93 -7.53 -17.20
C ALA A 293 2.97 -6.94 -16.25
N ASN A 294 3.20 -7.62 -15.13
CA ASN A 294 4.18 -7.25 -14.13
C ASN A 294 5.13 -8.41 -13.87
N THR A 295 6.42 -8.12 -13.76
CA THR A 295 7.42 -9.10 -13.32
C THR A 295 8.34 -8.49 -12.28
N SER A 296 8.81 -9.31 -11.36
CA SER A 296 9.88 -8.94 -10.44
C SER A 296 10.83 -10.09 -10.23
N LEU A 297 12.13 -9.79 -10.23
CA LEU A 297 13.20 -10.70 -9.90
C LEU A 297 14.03 -10.09 -8.77
N ASN A 298 14.44 -10.92 -7.85
CA ASN A 298 15.29 -10.53 -6.73
C ASN A 298 16.38 -11.59 -6.54
N TYR A 299 17.60 -11.15 -6.32
CA TYR A 299 18.74 -12.02 -6.01
C TYR A 299 19.38 -11.59 -4.70
N ARG A 300 19.38 -12.48 -3.73
CA ARG A 300 19.94 -12.23 -2.39
C ARG A 300 21.22 -13.01 -2.16
N LEU A 301 22.21 -12.30 -1.65
CA LEU A 301 23.50 -12.83 -1.22
C LEU A 301 23.51 -13.13 0.30
N ARG A 302 24.44 -14.00 0.74
CA ARG A 302 24.64 -14.35 2.16
C ARG A 302 25.02 -13.16 3.04
N ASN A 303 25.77 -12.21 2.50
CA ASN A 303 26.26 -11.03 3.21
C ASN A 303 25.20 -9.94 3.46
N GLY A 304 23.90 -10.25 3.24
CA GLY A 304 22.81 -9.31 3.45
C GLY A 304 22.54 -8.35 2.30
N MET A 305 23.29 -8.44 1.21
CA MET A 305 22.99 -7.67 -0.01
C MET A 305 21.87 -8.32 -0.80
N ASP A 306 20.99 -7.52 -1.35
CA ASP A 306 20.03 -7.96 -2.35
C ASP A 306 19.94 -7.00 -3.54
N PHE A 307 19.76 -7.56 -4.72
CA PHE A 307 19.58 -6.85 -5.98
C PHE A 307 18.21 -7.19 -6.52
N PHE A 308 17.50 -6.21 -7.00
CA PHE A 308 16.18 -6.44 -7.58
C PHE A 308 15.97 -5.66 -8.86
N ILE A 309 15.19 -6.27 -9.74
CA ILE A 309 14.67 -5.63 -10.95
C ILE A 309 13.16 -5.88 -11.00
N ARG A 310 12.41 -4.87 -11.39
CA ARG A 310 10.98 -4.94 -11.60
C ARG A 310 10.63 -4.27 -12.91
N ALA A 311 9.69 -4.84 -13.63
CA ALA A 311 9.18 -4.28 -14.87
C ALA A 311 7.66 -4.44 -14.93
N ASN A 312 7.02 -3.44 -15.49
CA ASN A 312 5.58 -3.40 -15.76
C ASN A 312 5.37 -2.89 -17.19
N ALA A 313 4.41 -3.47 -17.88
CA ALA A 313 3.94 -2.97 -19.16
C ALA A 313 2.41 -2.97 -19.17
N ALA A 314 1.81 -1.90 -19.67
CA ALA A 314 0.37 -1.77 -19.77
C ALA A 314 -0.05 -1.25 -21.15
N ASP A 315 -1.07 -1.87 -21.74
CA ASP A 315 -1.79 -1.40 -22.95
C ASP A 315 -3.25 -1.14 -22.55
N SER A 316 -3.66 0.12 -22.57
CA SER A 316 -4.99 0.58 -22.14
C SER A 316 -5.72 1.26 -23.27
N LYS A 317 -6.87 0.71 -23.64
CA LYS A 317 -7.78 1.27 -24.62
C LYS A 317 -9.12 1.54 -23.96
N GLY A 318 -9.33 2.80 -23.52
CA GLY A 318 -10.58 3.24 -22.90
C GLY A 318 -11.56 3.79 -23.93
N ARG A 319 -12.84 3.56 -23.68
CA ARG A 319 -13.95 4.14 -24.45
C ARG A 319 -15.05 4.54 -23.49
N ILE A 320 -15.37 5.85 -23.49
CA ILE A 320 -16.39 6.43 -22.64
C ILE A 320 -17.37 7.19 -23.54
N THR A 321 -18.63 7.17 -23.20
CA THR A 321 -19.66 8.00 -23.83
C THR A 321 -20.42 8.75 -22.76
N ALA A 322 -20.74 10.01 -23.03
CA ALA A 322 -21.57 10.83 -22.16
C ALA A 322 -22.54 11.71 -22.95
N THR A 323 -23.57 12.16 -22.26
CA THR A 323 -24.41 13.26 -22.70
C THR A 323 -24.30 14.39 -21.69
N SER A 324 -24.27 15.63 -22.18
CA SER A 324 -24.33 16.82 -21.33
C SER A 324 -25.39 17.75 -21.87
N ASN A 325 -26.21 18.27 -20.94
CA ASN A 325 -27.14 19.38 -21.25
C ASN A 325 -26.71 20.54 -20.36
N ASP A 326 -26.06 21.50 -20.95
CA ASP A 326 -25.55 22.67 -20.25
C ASP A 326 -26.46 23.86 -20.54
N GLN A 327 -26.67 24.72 -19.56
CA GLN A 327 -27.41 25.97 -19.69
C GLN A 327 -26.58 27.10 -19.10
N LEU A 328 -26.38 28.15 -19.89
CA LEU A 328 -25.80 29.42 -19.46
C LEU A 328 -26.85 30.51 -19.55
N LYS A 329 -27.10 31.23 -18.46
CA LYS A 329 -27.94 32.43 -18.43
C LYS A 329 -27.03 33.66 -18.30
N ALA A 330 -26.75 34.31 -19.42
CA ALA A 330 -25.98 35.54 -19.53
C ALA A 330 -26.91 36.64 -20.05
N THR A 331 -26.49 37.51 -20.99
CA THR A 331 -27.35 38.43 -21.70
C THR A 331 -28.44 37.66 -22.44
N ASP A 332 -28.09 36.57 -23.09
CA ASP A 332 -29.01 35.58 -23.65
C ASP A 332 -29.00 34.28 -22.83
N THR A 333 -30.04 33.48 -22.99
CA THR A 333 -30.06 32.09 -22.45
C THR A 333 -29.56 31.14 -23.55
N TRP A 334 -28.50 30.43 -23.23
CA TRP A 334 -27.88 29.43 -24.08
C TRP A 334 -28.10 28.06 -23.54
N ASP A 335 -28.63 27.13 -24.36
CA ASP A 335 -28.80 25.73 -24.02
C ASP A 335 -27.96 24.86 -24.98
N TYR A 336 -27.15 23.95 -24.42
CA TYR A 336 -26.25 23.07 -25.16
C TYR A 336 -26.66 21.63 -24.94
N HIS A 337 -26.93 20.90 -26.00
CA HIS A 337 -27.21 19.45 -25.94
C HIS A 337 -26.04 18.71 -26.62
N SER A 338 -25.18 18.11 -25.80
CA SER A 338 -23.95 17.52 -26.27
C SER A 338 -23.96 16.00 -26.15
N HIS A 339 -23.42 15.33 -27.16
CA HIS A 339 -23.06 13.92 -27.11
C HIS A 339 -21.55 13.80 -27.25
N ILE A 340 -20.89 13.19 -26.25
CA ILE A 340 -19.46 13.19 -26.12
C ILE A 340 -18.93 11.76 -26.14
N LYS A 341 -17.89 11.52 -26.94
CA LYS A 341 -17.19 10.23 -27.03
C LYS A 341 -15.71 10.44 -26.75
N TRP A 342 -15.18 9.76 -25.73
CA TRP A 342 -13.75 9.68 -25.46
C TRP A 342 -13.21 8.35 -25.93
N ARG A 343 -12.04 8.42 -26.59
CA ARG A 343 -11.22 7.25 -26.93
C ARG A 343 -9.82 7.51 -26.41
N ASN A 344 -9.38 6.68 -25.49
CA ASN A 344 -8.04 6.73 -24.92
C ASN A 344 -7.26 5.52 -25.40
N ASP A 345 -6.02 5.73 -25.83
CA ASP A 345 -5.09 4.69 -26.29
C ASP A 345 -3.71 5.01 -25.68
N TYR A 346 -3.36 4.29 -24.61
CA TYR A 346 -2.14 4.51 -23.86
C TYR A 346 -1.34 3.24 -23.70
N LYS A 347 -0.02 3.36 -23.88
CA LYS A 347 0.94 2.30 -23.57
C LYS A 347 1.99 2.84 -22.63
N PHE A 348 2.15 2.19 -21.51
CA PHE A 348 3.09 2.55 -20.47
C PHE A 348 4.07 1.44 -20.20
N ILE A 349 5.29 1.83 -19.86
CA ILE A 349 6.29 0.97 -19.25
C ILE A 349 6.74 1.59 -17.93
N TYR A 350 7.00 0.73 -16.97
CA TYR A 350 7.63 1.10 -15.72
C TYR A 350 8.71 0.09 -15.39
N GLY A 351 9.84 0.55 -14.93
CA GLY A 351 10.91 -0.30 -14.45
C GLY A 351 11.59 0.29 -13.24
N ASP A 352 12.03 -0.55 -12.33
CA ASP A 352 12.95 -0.14 -11.29
C ASP A 352 14.02 -1.21 -11.06
N VAL A 353 15.22 -0.74 -10.81
CA VAL A 353 16.36 -1.53 -10.39
C VAL A 353 16.86 -0.98 -9.06
N GLY A 354 17.30 -1.84 -8.19
CA GLY A 354 17.80 -1.37 -6.92
C GLY A 354 18.72 -2.38 -6.23
N TRP A 355 19.44 -1.83 -5.30
CA TRP A 355 20.33 -2.53 -4.42
C TRP A 355 20.01 -2.17 -2.97
N ASN A 356 20.06 -3.15 -2.11
CA ASN A 356 19.87 -3.01 -0.69
C ASN A 356 20.93 -3.81 0.05
N TRP A 357 21.43 -3.29 1.15
CA TRP A 357 22.39 -3.95 2.00
C TRP A 357 21.97 -3.88 3.47
N GLU A 358 21.61 -5.02 4.04
CA GLU A 358 21.50 -5.20 5.49
C GLU A 358 22.89 -5.49 6.04
N ILE A 359 23.62 -4.43 6.45
CA ILE A 359 24.97 -4.54 7.01
C ILE A 359 24.94 -5.46 8.23
N ASN A 360 23.92 -5.31 9.05
CA ASN A 360 23.61 -6.14 10.20
C ASN A 360 22.14 -5.91 10.62
N ASP A 361 21.68 -6.52 11.72
CA ASP A 361 20.31 -6.40 12.20
C ASP A 361 19.89 -4.95 12.60
N ARG A 362 20.87 -4.06 12.76
CA ARG A 362 20.65 -2.68 13.20
C ARG A 362 20.82 -1.65 12.09
N HIS A 363 21.53 -1.97 11.02
CA HIS A 363 21.92 -1.02 9.97
C HIS A 363 21.58 -1.55 8.58
N SER A 364 20.92 -0.74 7.80
CA SER A 364 20.50 -1.03 6.44
C SER A 364 20.58 0.22 5.59
N LEU A 365 21.04 0.09 4.36
CA LEU A 365 21.06 1.17 3.38
C LEU A 365 20.72 0.62 2.00
N GLY A 366 20.35 1.49 1.08
CA GLY A 366 20.05 1.08 -0.28
C GLY A 366 19.80 2.24 -1.22
N ILE A 367 19.78 1.90 -2.50
CA ILE A 367 19.50 2.81 -3.60
C ILE A 367 18.56 2.15 -4.59
N THR A 368 17.66 2.92 -5.14
CA THR A 368 16.75 2.49 -6.22
C THR A 368 16.70 3.55 -7.29
N TYR A 369 16.86 3.15 -8.53
CA TYR A 369 16.52 3.93 -9.71
C TYR A 369 15.20 3.42 -10.27
N SER A 370 14.27 4.31 -10.60
CA SER A 370 12.98 3.98 -11.20
C SER A 370 12.74 4.86 -12.42
N ALA A 371 12.17 4.28 -13.46
CA ALA A 371 11.80 4.98 -14.69
C ALA A 371 10.35 4.62 -15.07
N ILE A 372 9.56 5.65 -15.41
CA ILE A 372 8.19 5.51 -15.93
C ILE A 372 8.16 6.15 -17.30
N GLY A 373 7.76 5.39 -18.31
CA GLY A 373 7.69 5.86 -19.68
C GLY A 373 6.31 5.72 -20.29
N THR A 374 5.85 6.75 -20.98
CA THR A 374 4.73 6.66 -21.92
C THR A 374 5.30 6.33 -23.29
N ILE A 375 4.99 5.16 -23.83
CA ILE A 375 5.40 4.76 -25.20
C ILE A 375 4.45 5.38 -26.23
N LYS A 376 3.17 5.45 -25.86
CA LYS A 376 2.10 5.99 -26.68
C LYS A 376 1.05 6.61 -25.79
N GLY A 377 0.69 7.85 -26.06
CA GLY A 377 -0.42 8.52 -25.43
C GLY A 377 -1.27 9.19 -26.51
N LYS A 378 -2.50 8.72 -26.70
CA LYS A 378 -3.46 9.34 -27.59
C LYS A 378 -4.83 9.39 -26.96
N ARG A 379 -5.40 10.57 -26.90
CA ARG A 379 -6.78 10.82 -26.48
C ARG A 379 -7.53 11.48 -27.63
N THR A 380 -8.69 10.96 -27.97
CA THR A 380 -9.58 11.57 -28.97
C THR A 380 -10.91 11.85 -28.29
N ILE A 381 -11.36 13.07 -28.35
CA ILE A 381 -12.67 13.51 -27.91
C ILE A 381 -13.44 13.95 -29.16
N THR A 382 -14.64 13.41 -29.31
CA THR A 382 -15.60 13.87 -30.33
C THR A 382 -16.82 14.36 -29.58
N LYS A 383 -17.19 15.59 -29.75
CA LYS A 383 -18.36 16.26 -29.17
C LYS A 383 -19.25 16.76 -30.30
N THR A 384 -20.42 16.18 -30.43
CA THR A 384 -21.49 16.72 -31.27
C THR A 384 -22.41 17.51 -30.38
N GLU A 385 -22.74 18.73 -30.77
CA GLU A 385 -23.45 19.68 -29.92
C GLU A 385 -24.50 20.46 -30.69
N GLN A 386 -25.70 20.50 -30.20
CA GLN A 386 -26.79 21.35 -30.65
C GLN A 386 -26.89 22.53 -29.71
N VAL A 387 -26.86 23.75 -30.27
CA VAL A 387 -26.85 25.00 -29.51
C VAL A 387 -28.14 25.75 -29.77
N TRP A 388 -28.76 26.18 -28.72
CA TRP A 388 -30.01 26.93 -28.73
C TRP A 388 -29.78 28.27 -28.04
N ARG A 389 -30.30 29.36 -28.61
CA ARG A 389 -30.23 30.71 -28.06
C ARG A 389 -31.66 31.21 -27.83
N ASN A 390 -32.01 31.58 -26.60
CA ASN A 390 -33.31 32.05 -26.20
C ASN A 390 -34.49 31.11 -26.64
N GLY A 391 -34.21 29.80 -26.70
CA GLY A 391 -35.19 28.77 -27.09
C GLY A 391 -35.26 28.52 -28.60
N GLU A 392 -34.50 29.24 -29.42
CA GLU A 392 -34.44 29.02 -30.86
C GLU A 392 -33.14 28.28 -31.22
N HIS A 393 -33.18 27.37 -32.17
CA HIS A 393 -32.03 26.64 -32.65
C HIS A 393 -31.04 27.63 -33.28
N PHE A 394 -29.76 27.59 -32.79
CA PHE A 394 -28.74 28.56 -33.19
C PHE A 394 -27.67 27.93 -34.08
N SER A 395 -27.11 26.75 -33.68
CA SER A 395 -26.11 26.03 -34.47
C SER A 395 -26.05 24.56 -34.09
N ASP A 396 -25.53 23.76 -35.03
CA ASP A 396 -25.06 22.39 -34.80
C ASP A 396 -23.53 22.40 -34.98
N ASP A 397 -22.82 21.96 -33.97
CA ASP A 397 -21.35 21.99 -33.97
C ASP A 397 -20.77 20.59 -33.72
N ASP A 398 -19.89 20.17 -34.61
CA ASP A 398 -19.09 18.94 -34.45
C ASP A 398 -17.65 19.31 -34.11
N ASN A 399 -17.26 19.07 -32.87
CA ASN A 399 -15.90 19.32 -32.43
C ASN A 399 -15.15 17.99 -32.24
N ARG A 400 -13.97 17.93 -32.80
CA ARG A 400 -13.09 16.79 -32.60
C ARG A 400 -11.72 17.27 -32.14
N SER A 401 -11.31 16.85 -30.96
CA SER A 401 -9.95 17.08 -30.46
C SER A 401 -9.15 15.79 -30.35
N VAL A 402 -7.90 15.84 -30.72
CA VAL A 402 -6.94 14.76 -30.64
C VAL A 402 -5.73 15.23 -29.86
N THR A 403 -5.54 14.73 -28.67
CA THR A 403 -4.33 14.99 -27.89
C THR A 403 -3.37 13.81 -28.05
N LYS A 404 -2.14 14.11 -28.41
CA LYS A 404 -1.03 13.15 -28.49
C LYS A 404 0.00 13.52 -27.43
N THR A 405 0.34 12.60 -26.57
CA THR A 405 1.50 12.71 -25.68
C THR A 405 2.67 12.01 -26.35
N GLN A 406 3.75 12.75 -26.55
CA GLN A 406 4.97 12.21 -27.13
C GLN A 406 5.58 11.16 -26.18
N PRO A 407 6.34 10.17 -26.69
CA PRO A 407 7.08 9.26 -25.83
C PRO A 407 7.95 10.03 -24.84
N ASN A 408 7.82 9.71 -23.57
CA ASN A 408 8.53 10.39 -22.49
C ASN A 408 9.04 9.40 -21.46
N LEU A 409 9.98 9.86 -20.64
CA LEU A 409 10.54 9.09 -19.54
C LEU A 409 10.69 10.00 -18.30
N SER A 410 10.02 9.65 -17.23
CA SER A 410 10.23 10.25 -15.92
C SER A 410 11.15 9.35 -15.09
N ASN A 411 12.14 9.95 -14.45
CA ASN A 411 13.18 9.24 -13.71
C ASN A 411 13.11 9.58 -12.23
N SER A 412 13.39 8.63 -11.36
CA SER A 412 13.57 8.91 -9.94
C SER A 412 14.65 8.06 -9.32
N ILE A 413 15.41 8.68 -8.43
CA ILE A 413 16.42 8.02 -7.60
C ILE A 413 15.97 8.19 -6.15
N ASN A 414 16.03 7.13 -5.38
CA ASN A 414 15.83 7.19 -3.94
C ASN A 414 16.99 6.48 -3.27
N THR A 415 17.56 7.11 -2.25
CA THR A 415 18.53 6.50 -1.35
C THR A 415 17.99 6.52 0.07
N TYR A 416 18.38 5.56 0.89
CA TYR A 416 17.98 5.53 2.27
C TYR A 416 19.07 4.94 3.17
N TYR A 417 19.03 5.35 4.43
CA TYR A 417 19.72 4.71 5.53
C TYR A 417 18.76 4.54 6.71
N VAL A 418 18.64 3.34 7.24
CA VAL A 418 17.90 3.04 8.47
C VAL A 418 18.85 2.37 9.44
N GLY A 419 18.97 2.94 10.64
CA GLY A 419 19.94 2.44 11.61
C GLY A 419 19.52 2.62 13.06
N ARG A 420 20.26 1.97 13.96
CA ARG A 420 20.15 2.18 15.41
C ARG A 420 21.53 2.52 15.98
N LEU A 421 21.62 3.70 16.59
CA LEU A 421 22.78 4.15 17.35
C LEU A 421 22.44 4.07 18.85
N GLY A 422 22.87 3.00 19.52
CA GLY A 422 22.45 2.70 20.88
C GLY A 422 20.95 2.48 20.98
N LYS A 423 20.24 3.36 21.70
CA LYS A 423 18.77 3.33 21.83
C LYS A 423 18.05 4.19 20.78
N TRP A 424 18.76 5.00 20.01
CA TRP A 424 18.22 5.94 19.04
C TRP A 424 18.00 5.24 17.69
N GLY A 425 16.82 5.38 17.12
CA GLY A 425 16.53 4.98 15.76
C GLY A 425 16.77 6.15 14.81
N ILE A 426 17.39 5.90 13.66
CA ILE A 426 17.62 6.87 12.60
C ILE A 426 17.01 6.34 11.32
N ASP A 427 16.24 7.17 10.62
CA ASP A 427 15.69 6.90 9.29
C ASP A 427 15.97 8.13 8.42
N PHE A 428 16.79 7.95 7.40
CA PHE A 428 17.16 8.98 6.44
C PHE A 428 16.76 8.54 5.05
N SER A 429 16.18 9.44 4.27
CA SER A 429 15.84 9.22 2.86
C SER A 429 16.13 10.47 2.05
N ALA A 430 16.71 10.29 0.86
CA ALA A 430 16.91 11.35 -0.10
C ALA A 430 16.38 10.92 -1.46
N ASP A 431 15.67 11.80 -2.14
CA ASP A 431 14.98 11.56 -3.38
C ASP A 431 15.31 12.61 -4.43
N TYR A 432 15.45 12.15 -5.67
CA TYR A 432 15.41 12.98 -6.86
C TYR A 432 14.31 12.46 -7.79
N TYR A 433 13.57 13.37 -8.39
CA TYR A 433 12.60 13.07 -9.44
C TYR A 433 12.75 14.08 -10.56
N GLY A 434 12.87 13.59 -11.80
CA GLY A 434 12.91 14.39 -13.01
C GLY A 434 11.88 13.89 -14.02
N SER A 435 11.08 14.79 -14.59
CA SER A 435 10.11 14.46 -15.62
C SER A 435 10.15 15.47 -16.76
N HIS A 436 9.86 14.97 -17.97
CA HIS A 436 9.66 15.78 -19.16
C HIS A 436 8.44 15.22 -19.89
N THR A 437 7.50 16.09 -20.24
CA THR A 437 6.28 15.72 -20.97
C THR A 437 5.99 16.71 -22.05
N ASP A 438 5.88 16.23 -23.28
CA ASP A 438 5.41 16.96 -24.45
C ASP A 438 4.05 16.43 -24.86
N SER A 439 3.10 17.34 -25.05
CA SER A 439 1.75 17.02 -25.48
C SER A 439 1.28 17.99 -26.53
N GLU A 440 0.76 17.48 -27.61
CA GLU A 440 0.19 18.24 -28.70
C GLU A 440 -1.31 17.95 -28.79
N MET A 441 -2.11 18.98 -28.92
CA MET A 441 -3.54 18.88 -29.19
C MET A 441 -3.86 19.53 -30.52
N ALA A 442 -4.59 18.85 -31.36
CA ALA A 442 -5.21 19.39 -32.56
C ALA A 442 -6.73 19.20 -32.41
N GLY A 443 -7.48 20.27 -32.54
CA GLY A 443 -8.93 20.24 -32.35
C GLY A 443 -9.61 21.39 -33.13
N GLY A 444 -10.90 21.37 -33.10
CA GLY A 444 -11.73 22.40 -33.73
C GLY A 444 -12.95 21.80 -34.41
N THR A 445 -13.64 22.66 -35.13
CA THR A 445 -14.75 22.34 -36.03
C THR A 445 -14.24 22.30 -37.45
N ASP A 446 -15.12 21.97 -38.42
CA ASP A 446 -14.79 22.03 -39.86
C ASP A 446 -14.39 23.44 -40.32
N ASP A 447 -14.86 24.48 -39.64
CA ASP A 447 -14.63 25.89 -39.99
C ASP A 447 -13.43 26.53 -39.26
N ALA A 448 -12.99 25.95 -38.13
CA ALA A 448 -11.93 26.52 -37.31
C ALA A 448 -11.07 25.44 -36.65
N SER A 449 -9.76 25.46 -36.92
CA SER A 449 -8.80 24.55 -36.27
C SER A 449 -7.97 25.28 -35.23
N VAL A 450 -7.84 24.66 -34.07
CA VAL A 450 -6.97 25.12 -32.98
C VAL A 450 -5.93 24.04 -32.69
N GLY A 451 -4.66 24.43 -32.68
CA GLY A 451 -3.56 23.58 -32.26
C GLY A 451 -2.94 24.09 -30.97
N SER A 452 -2.65 23.25 -30.03
CA SER A 452 -1.85 23.63 -28.84
C SER A 452 -0.73 22.65 -28.59
N SER A 453 0.36 23.16 -28.02
CA SER A 453 1.50 22.37 -27.55
C SER A 453 1.78 22.74 -26.11
N THR A 454 2.02 21.72 -25.29
CA THR A 454 2.42 21.87 -23.89
C THR A 454 3.71 21.11 -23.66
N ASN A 455 4.78 21.82 -23.28
CA ASN A 455 6.04 21.25 -22.85
C ASN A 455 6.21 21.49 -21.34
N THR A 456 6.35 20.45 -20.58
CA THR A 456 6.53 20.55 -19.11
C THR A 456 7.78 19.81 -18.68
N ARG A 457 8.65 20.48 -17.93
CA ARG A 457 9.83 19.91 -17.29
C ARG A 457 9.78 20.16 -15.79
N SER A 458 10.01 19.11 -15.00
CA SER A 458 9.99 19.21 -13.55
C SER A 458 11.18 18.48 -12.96
N ASP A 459 11.85 19.15 -12.02
CA ASP A 459 12.91 18.59 -11.18
C ASP A 459 12.52 18.77 -9.71
N LEU A 460 12.59 17.71 -8.93
CA LEU A 460 12.32 17.70 -7.49
C LEU A 460 13.50 17.03 -6.78
N TRP A 461 14.04 17.73 -5.79
CA TRP A 461 15.00 17.22 -4.82
C TRP A 461 14.37 17.23 -3.44
N ALA A 462 14.52 16.17 -2.68
CA ALA A 462 13.98 16.11 -1.33
C ALA A 462 14.82 15.22 -0.42
N GLU A 463 14.85 15.59 0.86
CA GLU A 463 15.46 14.79 1.91
C GLU A 463 14.58 14.78 3.15
N LYS A 464 14.71 13.72 3.93
CA LYS A 464 13.98 13.54 5.17
C LYS A 464 14.83 12.78 6.16
N LEU A 465 14.94 13.31 7.37
CA LEU A 465 15.60 12.67 8.51
C LEU A 465 14.60 12.52 9.65
N THR A 466 14.43 11.32 10.15
CA THR A 466 13.65 11.03 11.37
C THR A 466 14.54 10.37 12.40
N VAL A 467 14.51 10.89 13.61
CA VAL A 467 15.21 10.33 14.76
C VAL A 467 14.19 9.94 15.82
N SER A 468 14.24 8.69 16.27
CA SER A 468 13.35 8.16 17.31
C SER A 468 14.14 7.83 18.56
N ALA A 469 13.70 8.36 19.68
CA ALA A 469 14.33 8.17 20.98
C ALA A 469 13.33 7.58 21.99
N PRO A 470 13.65 6.48 22.68
CA PRO A 470 12.88 6.05 23.83
C PRO A 470 13.07 7.03 24.97
N MET A 471 11.96 7.50 25.52
CA MET A 471 11.91 8.36 26.71
C MET A 471 11.57 7.51 27.94
N PRO A 472 11.80 7.99 29.16
CA PRO A 472 11.40 7.27 30.39
C PRO A 472 9.92 6.89 30.40
N ALA A 473 9.07 7.73 29.81
CA ALA A 473 7.64 7.46 29.66
C ALA A 473 7.22 7.69 28.20
N GLY A 474 7.48 6.71 27.32
CA GLY A 474 7.01 6.77 25.93
C GLY A 474 8.13 6.87 24.88
N THR A 475 7.79 7.38 23.70
CA THR A 475 8.72 7.52 22.56
C THR A 475 8.59 8.89 21.95
N LEU A 476 9.71 9.58 21.77
CA LEU A 476 9.81 10.83 21.02
C LEU A 476 10.41 10.51 19.66
N SER A 477 9.72 10.92 18.59
CA SER A 477 10.27 10.96 17.24
C SER A 477 10.31 12.41 16.78
N PHE A 478 11.42 12.85 16.22
CA PHE A 478 11.55 14.19 15.68
C PHE A 478 12.39 14.14 14.41
N GLY A 479 12.25 15.14 13.58
CA GLY A 479 12.97 15.16 12.33
C GLY A 479 12.74 16.41 11.52
N GLU A 480 13.33 16.37 10.34
CA GLU A 480 13.18 17.39 9.31
C GLU A 480 12.82 16.77 7.98
N GLU A 481 12.18 17.56 7.13
CA GLU A 481 11.95 17.24 5.74
C GLU A 481 12.10 18.50 4.90
N THR A 482 12.96 18.42 3.86
CA THR A 482 13.23 19.53 2.94
C THR A 482 12.95 19.07 1.52
N SER A 483 12.32 19.93 0.72
CA SER A 483 12.13 19.69 -0.70
C SER A 483 12.32 20.96 -1.52
N TYR A 484 12.82 20.80 -2.73
CA TYR A 484 12.94 21.87 -3.73
C TYR A 484 12.45 21.39 -5.07
N THR A 485 11.43 22.06 -5.58
CA THR A 485 10.81 21.82 -6.89
C THR A 485 11.12 22.95 -7.83
N ASN A 486 11.51 22.64 -9.07
CA ASN A 486 11.65 23.59 -10.17
C ASN A 486 10.88 23.03 -11.36
N ARG A 487 9.76 23.67 -11.69
CA ARG A 487 8.90 23.29 -12.80
C ARG A 487 8.87 24.40 -13.84
N LYS A 488 9.04 24.04 -15.10
CA LYS A 488 8.84 24.89 -16.27
C LYS A 488 7.69 24.33 -17.09
N ALA A 489 6.81 25.20 -17.54
CA ALA A 489 5.71 24.85 -18.42
C ALA A 489 5.60 25.89 -19.53
N ASP A 490 5.81 25.45 -20.75
CA ASP A 490 5.64 26.26 -21.96
C ASP A 490 4.35 25.79 -22.62
N PHE A 491 3.41 26.71 -22.81
CA PHE A 491 2.15 26.46 -23.48
C PHE A 491 2.05 27.39 -24.66
N THR A 492 1.80 26.81 -25.83
CA THR A 492 1.58 27.58 -27.09
C THR A 492 0.27 27.14 -27.71
N GLN A 493 -0.47 28.08 -28.28
CA GLN A 493 -1.76 27.79 -28.90
C GLN A 493 -1.98 28.67 -30.14
N SER A 494 -2.23 28.01 -31.26
CA SER A 494 -2.48 28.72 -32.52
C SER A 494 -3.94 29.21 -32.59
N GLY A 495 -4.12 30.48 -33.03
CA GLY A 495 -5.42 31.03 -33.38
C GLY A 495 -6.35 31.34 -32.22
N PHE A 496 -5.86 31.36 -30.96
CA PHE A 496 -6.75 31.54 -29.82
C PHE A 496 -6.18 32.44 -28.71
N SER A 497 -5.13 32.05 -28.00
CA SER A 497 -4.56 32.80 -26.88
C SER A 497 -3.05 33.04 -27.07
N ALA A 498 -2.50 34.00 -26.31
CA ALA A 498 -1.06 34.22 -26.28
C ALA A 498 -0.31 33.00 -25.69
N ASP A 499 0.91 32.81 -26.21
CA ASP A 499 1.83 31.82 -25.61
C ASP A 499 2.14 32.19 -24.17
N THR A 500 2.36 31.16 -23.32
CA THR A 500 2.61 31.35 -21.90
C THR A 500 3.82 30.52 -21.47
N HIS A 501 4.80 31.21 -20.88
CA HIS A 501 6.01 30.55 -20.32
C HIS A 501 6.06 30.72 -18.81
N ILE A 502 5.78 29.69 -18.11
CA ILE A 502 5.66 29.69 -16.65
C ILE A 502 6.82 28.90 -16.04
N ARG A 503 7.43 29.48 -15.01
CA ARG A 503 8.38 28.77 -14.16
C ARG A 503 7.96 28.89 -12.70
N GLN A 504 7.75 27.75 -12.05
CA GLN A 504 7.36 27.64 -10.65
C GLN A 504 8.49 26.98 -9.86
N ARG A 505 8.94 27.65 -8.79
CA ARG A 505 9.98 27.15 -7.89
C ARG A 505 9.41 27.16 -6.47
N THR A 506 9.37 26.00 -5.86
CA THR A 506 8.85 25.84 -4.50
C THR A 506 9.94 25.22 -3.62
N ALA A 507 10.28 25.87 -2.53
CA ALA A 507 11.13 25.31 -1.50
C ALA A 507 10.29 25.14 -0.23
N ILE A 508 10.24 23.91 0.29
CA ILE A 508 9.53 23.58 1.54
C ILE A 508 10.56 23.06 2.53
N TRP A 509 10.55 23.61 3.74
CA TRP A 509 11.34 23.14 4.85
C TRP A 509 10.44 22.93 6.06
N SER A 510 10.50 21.75 6.68
CA SER A 510 9.64 21.35 7.78
C SER A 510 10.44 20.74 8.91
N LEU A 511 10.11 21.15 10.13
CA LEU A 511 10.51 20.45 11.36
C LEU A 511 9.29 19.80 11.99
N TYR A 512 9.45 18.60 12.51
CA TYR A 512 8.36 17.91 13.17
C TYR A 512 8.82 17.13 14.39
N ALA A 513 7.87 16.96 15.33
CA ALA A 513 8.03 16.12 16.50
C ALA A 513 6.72 15.38 16.80
N ASP A 514 6.84 14.12 17.14
CA ASP A 514 5.77 13.22 17.57
C ASP A 514 6.13 12.63 18.93
N TYR A 515 5.26 12.77 19.91
CA TYR A 515 5.42 12.16 21.22
C TYR A 515 4.28 11.21 21.52
N ALA A 516 4.59 9.93 21.69
CA ALA A 516 3.65 8.89 22.05
C ALA A 516 3.88 8.46 23.50
N LEU A 517 2.86 8.66 24.35
CA LEU A 517 2.88 8.41 25.77
C LEU A 517 1.87 7.32 26.15
N PRO A 518 2.30 6.11 26.47
CA PRO A 518 1.45 5.12 27.09
C PRO A 518 1.24 5.47 28.58
N VAL A 519 -0.01 5.59 29.01
CA VAL A 519 -0.39 5.83 30.41
C VAL A 519 -1.01 4.56 30.98
N GLY A 520 -0.24 3.83 31.75
CA GLY A 520 -0.61 2.50 32.22
C GLY A 520 -0.77 1.52 31.07
N LYS A 521 -1.74 0.58 31.19
CA LYS A 521 -1.96 -0.50 30.19
C LYS A 521 -3.11 -0.19 29.21
N LYS A 522 -3.89 0.84 29.46
CA LYS A 522 -5.16 1.07 28.77
C LYS A 522 -5.23 2.36 27.99
N LEU A 523 -4.46 3.37 28.36
CA LEU A 523 -4.52 4.70 27.75
C LEU A 523 -3.23 5.00 26.98
N ASN A 524 -3.38 5.51 25.77
CA ASN A 524 -2.29 6.03 24.95
C ASN A 524 -2.64 7.45 24.54
N LEU A 525 -1.71 8.37 24.75
CA LEU A 525 -1.76 9.75 24.32
C LEU A 525 -0.73 9.97 23.22
N SER A 526 -1.05 10.77 22.23
CA SER A 526 -0.11 11.15 21.18
C SER A 526 -0.29 12.63 20.88
N ALA A 527 0.81 13.34 20.80
CA ALA A 527 0.87 14.74 20.39
C ALA A 527 1.91 14.88 19.29
N SER A 528 1.53 15.50 18.22
CA SER A 528 2.38 15.72 17.04
C SER A 528 2.32 17.19 16.64
N LEU A 529 3.46 17.73 16.25
CA LEU A 529 3.58 19.10 15.77
C LEU A 529 4.51 19.14 14.58
N ARG A 530 4.07 19.81 13.50
CA ARG A 530 4.89 20.11 12.33
C ARG A 530 4.88 21.61 12.09
N LEU A 531 6.06 22.19 12.00
CA LEU A 531 6.28 23.56 11.54
C LEU A 531 6.76 23.46 10.08
N GLN A 532 6.04 24.11 9.17
CA GLN A 532 6.34 24.10 7.74
C GLN A 532 6.51 25.53 7.24
N ASN A 533 7.65 25.78 6.59
CA ASN A 533 7.92 27.00 5.87
C ASN A 533 7.98 26.68 4.38
N GLU A 534 7.29 27.47 3.60
CA GLU A 534 7.14 27.29 2.16
C GLU A 534 7.42 28.59 1.45
N HIS A 535 8.36 28.57 0.51
CA HIS A 535 8.70 29.70 -0.34
C HIS A 535 8.34 29.35 -1.79
N ASN A 536 7.36 30.05 -2.35
CA ASN A 536 6.89 29.88 -3.71
C ASN A 536 7.29 31.08 -4.56
N ARG A 537 8.01 30.82 -5.64
CA ARG A 537 8.33 31.80 -6.66
C ARG A 537 7.68 31.43 -7.96
N TYR A 538 6.93 32.34 -8.52
CA TYR A 538 6.25 32.23 -9.78
C TYR A 538 6.87 33.24 -10.77
N ASP A 539 7.35 32.77 -11.89
CA ASP A 539 7.88 33.60 -12.97
C ASP A 539 7.01 33.43 -14.23
N VAL A 540 6.65 34.51 -14.87
CA VAL A 540 5.95 34.54 -16.15
C VAL A 540 6.87 35.20 -17.16
N ASP A 541 7.08 34.59 -18.31
CA ASP A 541 7.98 35.05 -19.38
C ASP A 541 9.38 35.46 -18.88
N GLY A 542 9.89 34.69 -17.92
CA GLY A 542 11.21 34.88 -17.34
C GLY A 542 11.30 35.97 -16.27
N LYS A 543 10.23 36.69 -15.97
CA LYS A 543 10.17 37.72 -14.91
C LYS A 543 9.41 37.20 -13.72
N LYS A 544 9.92 37.53 -12.52
CA LYS A 544 9.21 37.22 -11.27
C LYS A 544 7.92 38.00 -11.22
N ASP A 545 6.85 37.33 -10.93
CA ASP A 545 5.56 37.92 -10.57
C ASP A 545 5.44 37.95 -9.06
N ASP A 546 5.41 39.17 -8.49
CA ASP A 546 5.38 39.36 -7.06
C ASP A 546 3.99 39.09 -6.46
N GLU A 547 2.91 39.26 -7.23
CA GLU A 547 1.54 38.96 -6.78
C GLU A 547 1.28 37.44 -6.73
N LEU A 548 1.98 36.65 -7.54
CA LEU A 548 1.86 35.19 -7.58
C LEU A 548 2.91 34.46 -6.74
N SER A 549 3.88 35.19 -6.21
CA SER A 549 4.96 34.63 -5.38
C SER A 549 4.64 34.84 -3.91
N HIS A 550 4.50 33.72 -3.16
CA HIS A 550 4.04 33.77 -1.77
C HIS A 550 4.89 32.91 -0.84
N ASP A 551 5.04 33.39 0.39
CA ASP A 551 5.65 32.67 1.49
C ASP A 551 4.56 32.23 2.49
N TYR A 552 4.66 31.00 2.98
CA TYR A 552 3.75 30.49 3.99
C TYR A 552 4.53 29.95 5.19
N HIS A 553 4.05 30.26 6.38
CA HIS A 553 4.54 29.73 7.66
C HIS A 553 3.37 29.06 8.36
N VAL A 554 3.42 27.75 8.54
CA VAL A 554 2.27 26.99 8.98
C VAL A 554 2.64 26.07 10.14
N LEU A 555 1.78 26.07 11.15
CA LEU A 555 1.83 25.14 12.25
C LEU A 555 0.72 24.09 12.08
N ILE A 556 1.08 22.81 12.14
CA ILE A 556 0.21 21.68 11.86
C ILE A 556 0.17 20.77 13.10
N PRO A 557 -0.67 21.07 14.10
CA PRO A 557 -0.83 20.23 15.28
C PRO A 557 -1.72 19.01 14.98
N LYS A 558 -1.42 17.91 15.67
CA LYS A 558 -2.28 16.72 15.74
C LYS A 558 -2.24 16.17 17.16
N LEU A 559 -3.38 15.79 17.71
CA LEU A 559 -3.53 15.24 19.05
C LEU A 559 -4.41 14.00 18.98
N SER A 560 -4.06 12.96 19.71
CA SER A 560 -4.93 11.80 19.84
C SER A 560 -4.87 11.18 21.23
N MET A 561 -5.98 10.62 21.64
CA MET A 561 -6.16 9.84 22.85
C MET A 561 -6.85 8.54 22.49
N SER A 562 -6.31 7.41 22.92
CA SER A 562 -6.89 6.08 22.68
C SER A 562 -6.95 5.31 24.00
N TYR A 563 -8.14 4.86 24.36
CA TYR A 563 -8.41 4.04 25.54
C TYR A 563 -8.93 2.67 25.14
N ALA A 564 -8.32 1.60 25.66
CA ALA A 564 -8.68 0.21 25.34
C ALA A 564 -8.94 -0.59 26.63
N ASP A 565 -10.12 -1.20 26.71
CA ASP A 565 -10.53 -2.04 27.84
C ASP A 565 -11.59 -3.08 27.45
N GLY A 566 -11.48 -4.33 27.93
CA GLY A 566 -12.50 -5.35 27.78
C GLY A 566 -12.91 -5.70 26.34
N GLY A 567 -12.02 -5.46 25.37
CA GLY A 567 -12.29 -5.66 23.93
C GLY A 567 -12.92 -4.44 23.25
N TRP A 568 -13.15 -3.35 23.96
CA TRP A 568 -13.51 -2.03 23.44
C TRP A 568 -12.27 -1.16 23.29
N GLN A 569 -12.26 -0.37 22.25
CA GLN A 569 -11.32 0.74 22.09
C GLN A 569 -12.09 1.99 21.70
N HIS A 570 -11.83 3.07 22.39
CA HIS A 570 -12.31 4.40 22.07
C HIS A 570 -11.13 5.29 21.75
N SER A 571 -11.26 6.11 20.73
CA SER A 571 -10.23 7.03 20.32
C SER A 571 -10.84 8.37 19.95
N LEU A 572 -10.29 9.44 20.51
CA LEU A 572 -10.60 10.81 20.15
C LEU A 572 -9.37 11.43 19.51
N ALA A 573 -9.54 12.10 18.38
CA ALA A 573 -8.43 12.72 17.68
C ALA A 573 -8.80 14.05 17.06
N PHE A 574 -7.86 14.97 17.13
CA PHE A 574 -7.84 16.22 16.38
C PHE A 574 -6.63 16.24 15.47
N ALA A 575 -6.82 16.58 14.20
CA ALA A 575 -5.74 16.67 13.23
C ALA A 575 -5.92 17.87 12.31
N THR A 576 -4.81 18.53 11.99
CA THR A 576 -4.75 19.55 10.96
C THR A 576 -4.06 18.96 9.73
N TYR A 577 -4.63 19.24 8.55
CA TYR A 577 -4.07 18.86 7.25
C TYR A 577 -3.95 20.09 6.37
N ARG A 578 -2.92 20.10 5.51
CA ARG A 578 -2.70 21.16 4.54
C ARG A 578 -2.52 20.56 3.16
N TYR A 579 -3.15 21.15 2.18
CA TYR A 579 -3.06 20.72 0.78
C TYR A 579 -2.67 21.91 -0.07
N ASN A 580 -1.59 21.79 -0.78
CA ASN A 580 -1.19 22.75 -1.79
C ASN A 580 -1.89 22.44 -3.11
N PRO A 581 -2.28 23.48 -3.89
CA PRO A 581 -2.85 23.26 -5.21
C PRO A 581 -1.82 22.59 -6.13
N SER A 582 -2.27 21.71 -7.03
CA SER A 582 -1.36 21.14 -8.04
C SER A 582 -0.87 22.23 -8.99
N TYR A 583 0.32 22.07 -9.52
CA TYR A 583 0.89 23.06 -10.43
C TYR A 583 0.06 23.27 -11.70
N SER A 584 -0.67 22.22 -12.13
CA SER A 584 -1.53 22.30 -13.31
C SER A 584 -2.74 23.23 -13.13
N ILE A 585 -3.40 23.20 -11.95
CA ILE A 585 -4.54 24.07 -11.68
C ILE A 585 -4.13 25.50 -11.34
N MET A 586 -2.85 25.76 -11.11
CA MET A 586 -2.27 27.10 -10.95
C MET A 586 -1.78 27.71 -12.26
N SER A 587 -1.99 27.07 -13.40
CA SER A 587 -1.61 27.66 -14.71
C SER A 587 -2.55 28.79 -15.08
N SER A 588 -2.01 29.87 -15.67
CA SER A 588 -2.80 30.97 -16.23
C SER A 588 -3.20 30.75 -17.68
N SER A 589 -2.79 29.62 -18.28
CA SER A 589 -3.08 29.33 -19.69
C SER A 589 -4.56 29.05 -19.91
N VAL A 590 -5.17 29.70 -20.90
CA VAL A 590 -6.55 29.41 -21.32
C VAL A 590 -6.52 28.35 -22.41
N ASN A 591 -7.18 27.24 -22.19
CA ASN A 591 -7.23 26.10 -23.10
C ASN A 591 -8.59 26.08 -23.83
N TYR A 592 -8.53 25.90 -25.14
CA TYR A 592 -9.69 25.65 -25.97
C TYR A 592 -10.17 24.21 -25.80
N ARG A 593 -11.45 24.02 -25.47
CA ARG A 593 -12.10 22.69 -25.39
C ARG A 593 -13.04 22.47 -26.58
N SER A 594 -13.88 23.44 -26.84
CA SER A 594 -14.78 23.51 -27.97
C SER A 594 -15.09 24.98 -28.28
N LYS A 595 -15.88 25.25 -29.32
CA LYS A 595 -16.32 26.59 -29.69
C LYS A 595 -16.98 27.36 -28.54
N TYR A 596 -17.69 26.65 -27.66
CA TYR A 596 -18.44 27.23 -26.54
C TYR A 596 -17.89 26.85 -25.16
N GLU A 597 -16.71 26.26 -25.10
CA GLU A 597 -16.18 25.76 -23.81
C GLU A 597 -14.66 25.98 -23.75
N TYR A 598 -14.24 26.74 -22.74
CA TYR A 598 -12.82 26.97 -22.41
C TYR A 598 -12.52 26.54 -20.99
N ASP A 599 -11.26 26.25 -20.66
CA ASP A 599 -10.79 26.04 -19.31
C ASP A 599 -9.47 26.73 -19.03
N THR A 600 -9.28 27.10 -17.77
CA THR A 600 -8.05 27.70 -17.28
C THR A 600 -7.77 27.25 -15.84
N GLY A 601 -6.54 27.36 -15.42
CA GLY A 601 -6.22 27.30 -13.99
C GLY A 601 -6.38 28.67 -13.32
N ASN A 602 -5.94 28.75 -12.07
CA ASN A 602 -5.93 30.00 -11.32
C ASN A 602 -4.66 30.07 -10.45
N PRO A 603 -3.69 30.91 -10.81
CA PRO A 603 -2.44 31.03 -10.05
C PRO A 603 -2.61 31.70 -8.68
N PHE A 604 -3.74 32.34 -8.40
CA PHE A 604 -4.06 32.95 -7.11
C PHE A 604 -4.62 31.99 -6.07
N LEU A 605 -4.69 30.69 -6.39
CA LEU A 605 -5.19 29.69 -5.45
C LEU A 605 -4.34 29.61 -4.19
N GLN A 606 -5.02 29.75 -3.06
CA GLN A 606 -4.41 29.61 -1.74
C GLN A 606 -4.49 28.16 -1.26
N PRO A 607 -3.50 27.67 -0.52
CA PRO A 607 -3.53 26.34 0.05
C PRO A 607 -4.75 26.09 0.94
N MET A 608 -5.33 24.90 0.79
CA MET A 608 -6.46 24.43 1.59
C MET A 608 -5.98 23.94 2.96
N THR A 609 -6.69 24.29 4.02
CA THR A 609 -6.45 23.76 5.36
C THR A 609 -7.70 23.04 5.88
N LYS A 610 -7.53 21.81 6.37
CA LYS A 610 -8.59 20.98 6.94
C LYS A 610 -8.30 20.72 8.41
N TYR A 611 -9.21 21.11 9.28
CA TYR A 611 -9.23 20.73 10.70
C TYR A 611 -10.23 19.58 10.85
N TYR A 612 -9.78 18.50 11.46
CA TYR A 612 -10.54 17.26 11.53
C TYR A 612 -10.61 16.76 12.96
N LEU A 613 -11.80 16.61 13.50
CA LEU A 613 -12.08 16.00 14.79
C LEU A 613 -12.82 14.71 14.58
N SER A 614 -12.35 13.61 15.18
CA SER A 614 -13.03 12.31 15.06
C SER A 614 -13.07 11.57 16.40
N TRP A 615 -14.15 10.84 16.60
CA TRP A 615 -14.31 9.85 17.64
C TRP A 615 -14.57 8.49 17.02
N THR A 616 -13.69 7.54 17.30
CA THR A 616 -13.76 6.17 16.75
C THR A 616 -13.93 5.18 17.88
N THR A 617 -14.88 4.28 17.75
CA THR A 617 -15.09 3.14 18.63
C THR A 617 -14.94 1.84 17.88
N VAL A 618 -14.10 0.95 18.39
CA VAL A 618 -13.90 -0.40 17.86
C VAL A 618 -14.30 -1.42 18.91
N TRP A 619 -15.15 -2.36 18.53
CA TRP A 619 -15.51 -3.50 19.36
C TRP A 619 -15.57 -4.78 18.52
N LYS A 620 -14.67 -5.70 18.78
CA LYS A 620 -14.56 -6.94 17.99
C LYS A 620 -14.55 -6.66 16.48
N TRP A 621 -15.64 -6.98 15.79
CA TRP A 621 -15.85 -6.82 14.35
C TRP A 621 -16.62 -5.54 13.98
N LEU A 622 -16.96 -4.70 14.95
CA LEU A 622 -17.70 -3.46 14.74
C LEU A 622 -16.77 -2.26 14.92
N THR A 623 -16.79 -1.34 13.96
CA THR A 623 -16.14 -0.02 14.05
C THR A 623 -17.17 1.07 13.72
N VAL A 624 -17.24 2.08 14.57
CA VAL A 624 -18.06 3.27 14.37
C VAL A 624 -17.14 4.47 14.49
N GLU A 625 -17.19 5.37 13.52
CA GLU A 625 -16.51 6.66 13.55
C GLU A 625 -17.51 7.79 13.33
N ALA A 626 -17.52 8.77 14.25
CA ALA A 626 -18.17 10.05 14.07
C ALA A 626 -17.12 11.11 13.85
N TYR A 627 -17.34 12.03 12.91
CA TYR A 627 -16.35 13.06 12.57
C TYR A 627 -16.97 14.41 12.25
N TYR A 628 -16.19 15.44 12.47
CA TYR A 628 -16.42 16.80 12.03
C TYR A 628 -15.16 17.34 11.37
N ALA A 629 -15.31 17.94 10.18
CA ALA A 629 -14.23 18.57 9.44
C ALA A 629 -14.59 20.01 9.09
N TYR A 630 -13.70 20.94 9.46
CA TYR A 630 -13.77 22.34 9.03
C TYR A 630 -12.67 22.58 8.00
N ILE A 631 -13.04 22.99 6.80
CA ILE A 631 -12.14 23.14 5.66
C ILE A 631 -12.15 24.60 5.21
N LYS A 632 -10.97 25.20 5.14
CA LYS A 632 -10.74 26.54 4.58
C LYS A 632 -10.10 26.44 3.22
N ASN A 633 -10.51 27.34 2.31
CA ASN A 633 -9.90 27.52 0.99
C ASN A 633 -9.90 26.22 0.14
N SER A 634 -10.99 25.45 0.18
CA SER A 634 -11.10 24.25 -0.65
C SER A 634 -11.08 24.61 -2.14
N PHE A 635 -10.36 23.80 -2.93
CA PHE A 635 -10.30 24.02 -4.39
C PHE A 635 -11.59 23.54 -5.03
N ARG A 636 -12.17 24.37 -5.89
CA ARG A 636 -13.40 24.07 -6.62
C ARG A 636 -13.26 24.49 -8.06
N THR A 637 -13.76 23.70 -8.98
CA THR A 637 -14.05 24.14 -10.34
C THR A 637 -15.22 25.11 -10.32
N PHE A 638 -15.13 26.19 -11.09
CA PHE A 638 -16.11 27.24 -11.15
C PHE A 638 -16.41 27.61 -12.60
N GLN A 639 -17.67 27.73 -12.95
CA GLN A 639 -18.10 27.99 -14.32
C GLN A 639 -18.82 29.35 -14.43
N THR A 640 -18.50 30.08 -15.48
CA THR A 640 -19.15 31.36 -15.76
C THR A 640 -19.09 31.67 -17.28
N ALA A 641 -19.81 32.71 -17.73
CA ALA A 641 -19.58 33.26 -19.06
C ALA A 641 -18.13 33.74 -19.17
N TYR A 642 -17.48 33.46 -20.31
CA TYR A 642 -16.09 33.88 -20.56
C TYR A 642 -16.01 35.38 -20.82
N ASP A 643 -16.67 35.80 -21.90
CA ASP A 643 -16.83 37.21 -22.29
C ASP A 643 -18.11 37.31 -23.15
N ASP A 644 -19.17 37.81 -22.55
CA ASP A 644 -20.49 37.82 -23.17
C ASP A 644 -20.61 38.79 -24.32
N VAL A 645 -19.64 39.72 -24.46
CA VAL A 645 -19.58 40.71 -25.55
C VAL A 645 -18.84 40.16 -26.76
N SER A 646 -17.61 39.70 -26.57
CA SER A 646 -16.75 39.23 -27.65
C SER A 646 -16.92 37.76 -27.99
N HIS A 647 -17.35 36.97 -26.99
CA HIS A 647 -17.55 35.53 -27.09
C HIS A 647 -18.88 35.09 -26.47
N PRO A 648 -20.00 35.55 -27.07
CA PRO A 648 -21.33 35.26 -26.50
C PRO A 648 -21.61 33.76 -26.45
N GLY A 649 -22.12 33.31 -25.31
CA GLY A 649 -22.43 31.92 -25.09
C GLY A 649 -21.24 31.00 -24.68
N VAL A 650 -20.03 31.53 -24.59
CA VAL A 650 -18.89 30.73 -24.18
C VAL A 650 -18.82 30.56 -22.67
N ILE A 651 -18.73 29.29 -22.19
CA ILE A 651 -18.54 28.94 -20.79
C ILE A 651 -17.06 28.75 -20.54
N ILE A 652 -16.50 29.42 -19.52
CA ILE A 652 -15.16 29.15 -19.02
C ILE A 652 -15.26 28.43 -17.70
N THR A 653 -14.42 27.40 -17.54
CA THR A 653 -14.23 26.69 -16.27
C THR A 653 -12.88 27.08 -15.70
N ASP A 654 -12.86 27.67 -14.51
CA ASP A 654 -11.67 28.02 -13.75
C ASP A 654 -11.62 27.26 -12.40
N TYR A 655 -10.63 27.56 -11.57
CA TYR A 655 -10.53 27.05 -10.20
C TYR A 655 -10.60 28.19 -9.21
N ARG A 656 -11.38 28.03 -8.13
CA ARG A 656 -11.51 29.02 -7.05
C ARG A 656 -11.42 28.37 -5.70
N ASN A 657 -11.01 29.15 -4.71
CA ASN A 657 -11.08 28.72 -3.32
C ASN A 657 -12.50 28.92 -2.78
N THR A 658 -13.10 27.86 -2.27
CA THR A 658 -14.32 27.96 -1.44
C THR A 658 -13.88 28.36 -0.04
N PRO A 659 -14.36 29.49 0.52
CA PRO A 659 -13.84 30.03 1.78
C PRO A 659 -14.01 29.05 2.94
N LYS A 660 -15.17 28.37 3.02
CA LYS A 660 -15.55 27.52 4.14
C LYS A 660 -16.39 26.34 3.67
N ILE A 661 -16.01 25.14 4.13
CA ILE A 661 -16.84 23.93 4.04
C ILE A 661 -16.83 23.24 5.40
N GLN A 662 -17.96 22.74 5.85
CA GLN A 662 -18.11 21.94 7.04
C GLN A 662 -18.65 20.57 6.64
N ASN A 663 -17.90 19.51 6.93
CA ASN A 663 -18.32 18.13 6.68
C ASN A 663 -18.46 17.43 8.03
N TYR A 664 -19.55 16.73 8.23
CA TYR A 664 -19.77 15.92 9.43
C TYR A 664 -20.55 14.67 9.09
N GLY A 665 -20.30 13.61 9.83
CA GLY A 665 -20.93 12.35 9.52
C GLY A 665 -20.54 11.19 10.43
N VAL A 666 -21.12 10.04 10.10
CA VAL A 666 -20.88 8.78 10.79
C VAL A 666 -20.55 7.71 9.77
N THR A 667 -19.51 6.95 10.03
CA THR A 667 -19.16 5.74 9.30
C THR A 667 -19.32 4.54 10.21
N LEU A 668 -20.06 3.54 9.76
CA LEU A 668 -20.20 2.25 10.43
C LEU A 668 -19.56 1.20 9.54
N ASN A 669 -18.69 0.38 10.12
CA ASN A 669 -18.15 -0.79 9.48
C ASN A 669 -18.32 -2.02 10.37
N THR A 670 -18.77 -3.13 9.77
CA THR A 670 -18.89 -4.41 10.47
C THR A 670 -18.38 -5.52 9.58
N SER A 671 -17.53 -6.41 10.15
CA SER A 671 -16.89 -7.47 9.38
C SER A 671 -16.78 -8.79 10.16
N PRO A 672 -17.93 -9.41 10.50
CA PRO A 672 -17.97 -10.73 11.12
C PRO A 672 -17.58 -11.83 10.13
N THR A 673 -17.11 -12.95 10.68
CA THR A 673 -16.84 -14.19 9.95
C THR A 673 -17.71 -15.30 10.54
N ILE A 674 -18.48 -15.96 9.68
CA ILE A 674 -19.41 -17.04 10.05
C ILE A 674 -19.09 -18.26 9.18
N GLY A 675 -18.36 -19.22 9.73
CA GLY A 675 -17.91 -20.40 8.98
C GLY A 675 -17.05 -20.03 7.75
N ILE A 676 -17.50 -20.38 6.56
CA ILE A 676 -16.86 -20.08 5.28
C ILE A 676 -17.13 -18.67 4.79
N TRP A 677 -18.09 -17.98 5.36
CA TRP A 677 -18.57 -16.66 4.94
C TRP A 677 -17.95 -15.56 5.77
N HIS A 678 -17.34 -14.61 5.11
CA HIS A 678 -16.84 -13.36 5.66
C HIS A 678 -17.64 -12.20 5.05
N LEU A 679 -18.30 -11.45 5.94
CA LEU A 679 -19.03 -10.25 5.60
C LEU A 679 -18.16 -9.03 5.92
N ASN A 680 -18.12 -8.05 5.02
CA ASN A 680 -17.62 -6.71 5.32
C ASN A 680 -18.68 -5.71 4.81
N TYR A 681 -19.35 -5.05 5.74
CA TYR A 681 -20.37 -4.06 5.43
C TYR A 681 -19.92 -2.69 5.92
N THR A 682 -20.00 -1.70 5.05
CA THR A 682 -19.70 -0.30 5.36
C THR A 682 -20.89 0.56 5.00
N ALA A 683 -21.35 1.37 5.95
CA ALA A 683 -22.34 2.41 5.74
C ALA A 683 -21.75 3.75 6.14
N ARG A 684 -21.90 4.75 5.29
CA ARG A 684 -21.46 6.13 5.52
C ARG A 684 -22.64 7.06 5.37
N LEU A 685 -22.85 7.90 6.38
CA LEU A 685 -23.87 8.94 6.43
C LEU A 685 -23.18 10.25 6.69
N PHE A 686 -23.37 11.24 5.85
CA PHE A 686 -22.65 12.51 6.01
C PHE A 686 -23.40 13.68 5.41
N PHE A 687 -23.03 14.85 5.89
CA PHE A 687 -23.46 16.15 5.38
C PHE A 687 -22.23 16.94 4.92
N SER A 688 -22.45 17.78 3.90
CA SER A 688 -21.44 18.73 3.44
C SER A 688 -22.10 20.09 3.32
N ASP A 689 -21.72 21.00 4.20
CA ASP A 689 -22.23 22.36 4.27
C ASP A 689 -21.16 23.35 3.77
N ALA A 690 -21.40 23.91 2.59
CA ALA A 690 -20.50 24.84 1.93
C ALA A 690 -21.12 26.23 1.89
N ASP A 691 -20.36 27.25 2.31
CA ASP A 691 -20.76 28.65 2.16
C ASP A 691 -20.38 29.13 0.75
N LEU A 692 -21.36 29.10 -0.16
CA LEU A 692 -21.19 29.41 -1.58
C LEU A 692 -21.83 30.71 -2.02
N ALA A 693 -22.62 31.34 -1.15
CA ALA A 693 -23.24 32.62 -1.46
C ALA A 693 -22.25 33.75 -1.81
N PRO A 694 -21.07 33.84 -1.11
CA PRO A 694 -20.05 34.85 -1.49
C PRO A 694 -19.46 34.63 -2.90
N MET A 695 -19.59 33.40 -3.43
CA MET A 695 -19.14 33.07 -4.80
C MET A 695 -20.21 33.30 -5.85
N GLY A 696 -21.40 33.82 -5.48
CA GLY A 696 -22.53 34.04 -6.38
C GLY A 696 -23.28 32.76 -6.75
N ILE A 697 -23.03 31.65 -6.09
CA ILE A 697 -23.73 30.39 -6.32
C ILE A 697 -25.00 30.40 -5.47
N THR A 698 -26.17 30.28 -6.13
CA THR A 698 -27.49 30.36 -5.48
C THR A 698 -28.13 29.00 -5.24
N HIS A 699 -27.64 27.95 -5.90
CA HIS A 699 -28.19 26.61 -5.79
C HIS A 699 -27.15 25.68 -5.12
N TYR A 700 -27.33 25.41 -3.86
CA TYR A 700 -26.51 24.45 -3.08
C TYR A 700 -27.36 23.80 -1.98
N TRP A 701 -26.93 22.63 -1.55
CA TRP A 701 -27.66 21.79 -0.63
C TRP A 701 -26.78 21.24 0.48
N ASN A 702 -27.37 21.07 1.65
CA ASN A 702 -26.79 20.38 2.79
C ASN A 702 -27.77 19.27 3.24
N GLU A 703 -28.00 18.28 2.37
CA GLU A 703 -28.88 17.14 2.66
C GLU A 703 -28.02 15.94 3.10
N LEU A 704 -28.68 14.99 3.79
CA LEU A 704 -28.03 13.75 4.20
C LEU A 704 -27.62 12.94 2.98
N CYS A 705 -26.33 12.71 2.85
CA CYS A 705 -25.74 11.81 1.86
C CYS A 705 -25.45 10.46 2.46
N THR A 706 -25.72 9.39 1.71
CA THR A 706 -25.49 8.04 2.17
C THR A 706 -24.72 7.23 1.13
N GLN A 707 -23.86 6.34 1.61
CA GLN A 707 -23.13 5.37 0.78
C GLN A 707 -23.07 4.03 1.50
N PHE A 708 -23.32 2.95 0.77
CA PHE A 708 -23.33 1.60 1.30
C PHE A 708 -22.44 0.69 0.47
N ARG A 709 -21.70 -0.17 1.13
CA ARG A 709 -20.92 -1.23 0.51
C ARG A 709 -21.08 -2.52 1.29
N LEU A 710 -21.39 -3.59 0.58
CA LEU A 710 -21.52 -4.93 1.09
C LEU A 710 -20.55 -5.83 0.33
N ASP A 711 -19.65 -6.46 1.06
CA ASP A 711 -18.65 -7.36 0.53
C ASP A 711 -18.81 -8.74 1.18
N ASN A 712 -19.04 -9.76 0.37
CA ASN A 712 -19.24 -11.13 0.82
C ASN A 712 -18.13 -12.01 0.24
N THR A 713 -17.28 -12.55 1.08
CA THR A 713 -16.21 -13.48 0.68
C THR A 713 -16.50 -14.87 1.21
N PHE A 714 -16.50 -15.86 0.35
CA PHE A 714 -16.72 -17.26 0.66
C PHE A 714 -15.43 -18.05 0.40
N THR A 715 -14.90 -18.67 1.44
CA THR A 715 -13.75 -19.59 1.32
C THR A 715 -14.28 -21.01 1.13
N LEU A 716 -14.08 -21.55 -0.06
CA LEU A 716 -14.60 -22.83 -0.47
C LEU A 716 -13.53 -23.93 -0.41
N PRO A 717 -13.91 -25.24 -0.38
CA PRO A 717 -12.96 -26.34 -0.46
C PRO A 717 -12.03 -26.26 -1.69
N TYR A 718 -10.92 -26.99 -1.65
CA TYR A 718 -9.94 -27.10 -2.73
C TYR A 718 -9.30 -25.76 -3.17
N ASN A 719 -9.16 -24.80 -2.22
CA ASN A 719 -8.57 -23.47 -2.42
C ASN A 719 -9.33 -22.59 -3.43
N TRP A 720 -10.63 -22.75 -3.54
CA TRP A 720 -11.51 -21.83 -4.22
C TRP A 720 -11.92 -20.69 -3.29
N THR A 721 -12.10 -19.50 -3.86
CA THR A 721 -12.67 -18.34 -3.17
C THR A 721 -13.67 -17.69 -4.12
N ALA A 722 -14.86 -17.38 -3.62
CA ALA A 722 -15.86 -16.59 -4.31
C ALA A 722 -16.06 -15.28 -3.55
N ASN A 723 -16.16 -14.17 -4.27
CA ASN A 723 -16.45 -12.86 -3.70
C ASN A 723 -17.61 -12.21 -4.47
N ILE A 724 -18.53 -11.62 -3.72
CA ILE A 724 -19.67 -10.83 -4.24
C ILE A 724 -19.65 -9.49 -3.53
N THR A 725 -19.44 -8.43 -4.27
CA THR A 725 -19.45 -7.06 -3.75
C THR A 725 -20.65 -6.30 -4.32
N ALA A 726 -21.41 -5.63 -3.46
CA ALA A 726 -22.46 -4.70 -3.86
C ALA A 726 -22.14 -3.31 -3.32
N SER A 727 -22.25 -2.29 -4.15
CA SER A 727 -22.09 -0.89 -3.76
C SER A 727 -23.33 -0.11 -4.17
N LEU A 728 -23.76 0.81 -3.31
CA LEU A 728 -24.93 1.65 -3.53
C LEU A 728 -24.65 3.07 -3.03
N THR A 729 -24.78 4.03 -3.93
CA THR A 729 -24.87 5.46 -3.63
C THR A 729 -26.27 5.92 -4.02
N PRO A 730 -27.19 6.07 -3.05
CA PRO A 730 -28.55 6.55 -3.31
C PRO A 730 -28.54 7.97 -3.89
N TYR A 731 -29.68 8.36 -4.44
CA TYR A 731 -29.93 9.75 -4.79
C TYR A 731 -29.59 10.68 -3.63
N ASN A 732 -28.83 11.73 -3.91
CA ASN A 732 -28.47 12.72 -2.90
C ASN A 732 -28.32 14.11 -3.51
N LYS A 733 -28.46 15.10 -2.65
CA LYS A 733 -28.18 16.50 -2.94
C LYS A 733 -27.16 17.01 -1.94
N SER A 734 -26.02 17.41 -2.43
CA SER A 734 -24.94 17.88 -1.59
C SER A 734 -24.11 18.90 -2.34
N ASP A 735 -23.70 19.92 -1.62
CA ASP A 735 -22.91 20.96 -2.22
C ASP A 735 -23.68 21.59 -3.41
N VAL A 736 -23.09 21.67 -4.61
CA VAL A 736 -23.72 22.21 -5.82
C VAL A 736 -24.36 21.13 -6.71
N ALA A 737 -24.39 19.89 -6.28
CA ALA A 737 -24.77 18.78 -7.14
C ALA A 737 -25.96 17.96 -6.62
N ILE A 738 -26.81 17.56 -7.54
CA ILE A 738 -27.84 16.55 -7.39
C ILE A 738 -27.34 15.30 -8.12
N THR A 739 -27.07 14.24 -7.39
CA THR A 739 -26.54 12.98 -7.94
C THR A 739 -27.62 11.91 -7.92
N LYS A 740 -27.84 11.23 -9.05
CA LYS A 740 -28.74 10.09 -9.17
C LYS A 740 -28.19 8.86 -8.48
N THR A 741 -29.07 7.91 -8.18
CA THR A 741 -28.68 6.63 -7.61
C THR A 741 -27.74 5.89 -8.56
N ALA A 742 -26.58 5.44 -8.03
CA ALA A 742 -25.65 4.55 -8.70
C ALA A 742 -25.44 3.28 -7.86
N ALA A 743 -25.47 2.13 -8.51
CA ALA A 743 -25.29 0.83 -7.85
C ALA A 743 -24.40 -0.06 -8.71
N SER A 744 -23.58 -0.91 -8.07
CA SER A 744 -22.84 -1.97 -8.76
C SER A 744 -22.92 -3.29 -8.01
N VAL A 745 -22.88 -4.38 -8.76
CA VAL A 745 -22.64 -5.73 -8.22
C VAL A 745 -21.48 -6.33 -9.00
N ASP A 746 -20.45 -6.74 -8.25
CA ASP A 746 -19.23 -7.31 -8.78
C ASP A 746 -19.07 -8.74 -8.30
N LEU A 747 -18.59 -9.62 -9.17
CA LEU A 747 -18.36 -11.03 -8.91
C LEU A 747 -16.88 -11.36 -9.17
N ARG A 748 -16.28 -12.14 -8.28
CA ARG A 748 -14.94 -12.70 -8.48
C ARG A 748 -14.92 -14.14 -8.01
N ILE A 749 -14.30 -15.01 -8.80
CA ILE A 749 -13.99 -16.38 -8.43
C ILE A 749 -12.50 -16.62 -8.66
N SER A 750 -11.84 -17.20 -7.67
CA SER A 750 -10.39 -17.43 -7.70
C SER A 750 -10.05 -18.85 -7.26
N LYS A 751 -9.00 -19.39 -7.84
CA LYS A 751 -8.46 -20.69 -7.43
C LYS A 751 -6.95 -20.64 -7.31
N LYS A 752 -6.42 -21.17 -6.20
CA LYS A 752 -5.00 -21.41 -6.01
C LYS A 752 -4.63 -22.83 -6.39
N TRP A 753 -3.59 -22.93 -7.19
CA TRP A 753 -3.06 -24.18 -7.74
C TRP A 753 -1.67 -24.50 -7.16
N LEU A 754 -1.17 -25.70 -7.43
CA LEU A 754 0.09 -26.26 -6.96
C LEU A 754 0.10 -26.51 -5.43
N LYS A 755 0.97 -27.41 -4.98
CA LYS A 755 1.10 -27.75 -3.55
C LYS A 755 1.51 -26.55 -2.70
N SER A 756 2.33 -25.67 -3.26
CA SER A 756 2.79 -24.41 -2.61
C SER A 756 1.77 -23.28 -2.67
N LYS A 757 0.63 -23.45 -3.37
CA LYS A 757 -0.42 -22.43 -3.58
C LYS A 757 0.12 -21.13 -4.20
N ASN A 758 1.21 -21.21 -4.93
CA ASN A 758 1.91 -20.07 -5.49
C ASN A 758 1.50 -19.71 -6.94
N LEU A 759 0.53 -20.43 -7.50
CA LEU A 759 -0.16 -20.10 -8.74
C LEU A 759 -1.63 -19.81 -8.42
N GLN A 760 -2.12 -18.63 -8.80
CA GLN A 760 -3.52 -18.25 -8.68
C GLN A 760 -4.06 -17.78 -10.02
N LEU A 761 -5.27 -18.20 -10.33
CA LEU A 761 -6.08 -17.71 -11.42
C LEU A 761 -7.37 -17.16 -10.85
N SER A 762 -7.79 -15.97 -11.33
CA SER A 762 -9.03 -15.32 -10.94
C SER A 762 -9.80 -14.91 -12.18
N LEU A 763 -11.10 -15.15 -12.17
CA LEU A 763 -12.06 -14.61 -13.12
C LEU A 763 -12.92 -13.60 -12.38
N TYR A 764 -13.22 -12.46 -13.00
CA TYR A 764 -14.09 -11.47 -12.40
C TYR A 764 -14.97 -10.77 -13.43
N ALA A 765 -16.10 -10.29 -12.96
CA ALA A 765 -17.01 -9.44 -13.68
C ALA A 765 -17.46 -8.31 -12.78
N ASN A 766 -17.24 -7.08 -13.18
CA ASN A 766 -17.64 -5.89 -12.44
C ASN A 766 -18.89 -5.28 -13.07
N ASP A 767 -19.72 -4.66 -12.20
CA ASP A 767 -20.97 -3.98 -12.58
C ASP A 767 -21.82 -4.84 -13.51
N ILE A 768 -22.11 -6.08 -13.10
CA ILE A 768 -22.79 -7.09 -13.93
C ILE A 768 -24.15 -6.63 -14.46
N PHE A 769 -24.81 -5.71 -13.77
CA PHE A 769 -26.12 -5.16 -14.15
C PHE A 769 -26.01 -3.84 -14.93
N HIS A 770 -24.80 -3.28 -15.12
CA HIS A 770 -24.51 -2.01 -15.76
C HIS A 770 -25.36 -0.86 -15.18
N THR A 771 -25.35 -0.75 -13.86
CA THR A 771 -26.13 0.24 -13.10
C THR A 771 -25.25 1.28 -12.42
N ASN A 772 -23.93 1.15 -12.52
CA ASN A 772 -22.98 2.09 -11.96
C ASN A 772 -22.56 3.14 -13.00
N TYR A 773 -23.47 4.03 -13.36
CA TYR A 773 -23.20 5.16 -14.21
C TYR A 773 -23.37 6.47 -13.45
N LYS A 774 -22.58 7.48 -13.82
CA LYS A 774 -22.62 8.79 -13.21
C LYS A 774 -23.68 9.66 -13.91
N GLU A 775 -24.74 10.01 -13.18
CA GLU A 775 -25.75 10.97 -13.64
C GLU A 775 -25.93 12.04 -12.57
N MET A 776 -25.71 13.30 -12.94
CA MET A 776 -25.77 14.42 -12.01
C MET A 776 -26.28 15.69 -12.67
N THR A 777 -26.90 16.56 -11.87
CA THR A 777 -27.13 17.95 -12.21
C THR A 777 -26.29 18.82 -11.28
N ALA A 778 -25.44 19.66 -11.82
CA ALA A 778 -24.55 20.55 -11.08
C ALA A 778 -24.85 22.03 -11.38
N TYR A 779 -24.66 22.84 -10.35
CA TYR A 779 -24.77 24.31 -10.40
C TYR A 779 -23.39 24.88 -10.00
N GLY A 780 -22.39 24.57 -10.83
CA GLY A 780 -20.98 24.78 -10.52
C GLY A 780 -20.45 26.19 -10.64
N GLY A 781 -21.34 27.19 -10.91
CA GLY A 781 -20.90 28.56 -11.11
C GLY A 781 -22.05 29.57 -11.15
N ILE A 782 -21.78 30.77 -11.67
CA ILE A 782 -22.77 31.82 -11.80
C ILE A 782 -23.61 31.56 -13.05
N ASN A 783 -24.90 31.32 -12.85
CA ASN A 783 -25.88 31.14 -13.92
C ASN A 783 -25.58 29.99 -14.88
N VAL A 784 -24.78 29.01 -14.45
CA VAL A 784 -24.47 27.80 -15.23
C VAL A 784 -25.07 26.58 -14.55
N ARG A 785 -25.83 25.81 -15.31
CA ARG A 785 -26.38 24.51 -14.91
C ARG A 785 -25.90 23.44 -15.88
N THR A 786 -25.31 22.38 -15.40
CA THR A 786 -24.88 21.22 -16.16
C THR A 786 -25.67 19.98 -15.77
N GLN A 787 -26.32 19.32 -16.71
CA GLN A 787 -26.87 17.99 -16.56
C GLN A 787 -25.98 17.00 -17.31
N PHE A 788 -25.27 16.16 -16.56
CA PHE A 788 -24.28 15.26 -17.12
C PHE A 788 -24.65 13.83 -16.85
N LYS A 789 -24.58 12.99 -17.89
CA LYS A 789 -24.74 11.55 -17.78
C LYS A 789 -23.63 10.84 -18.51
N GLU A 790 -22.79 10.16 -17.76
CA GLU A 790 -21.67 9.38 -18.24
C GLU A 790 -22.02 7.90 -18.25
N TYR A 791 -21.93 7.29 -19.41
CA TYR A 791 -22.01 5.83 -19.57
C TYR A 791 -20.60 5.27 -19.52
N ASP A 792 -20.02 5.24 -18.32
CA ASP A 792 -18.66 4.75 -18.12
C ASP A 792 -18.58 3.26 -18.45
N SER A 793 -17.41 2.78 -18.81
CA SER A 793 -17.13 1.36 -19.02
C SER A 793 -16.84 0.66 -17.69
N THR A 794 -17.72 0.83 -16.69
CA THR A 794 -17.67 0.16 -15.41
C THR A 794 -17.96 -1.34 -15.54
N GLN A 795 -18.79 -1.71 -16.54
CA GLN A 795 -19.06 -3.11 -16.85
C GLN A 795 -17.88 -3.73 -17.56
N CYS A 796 -17.24 -4.72 -16.93
CA CYS A 796 -16.14 -5.43 -17.51
C CYS A 796 -16.08 -6.88 -17.05
N VAL A 797 -15.41 -7.70 -17.84
CA VAL A 797 -14.99 -9.06 -17.48
C VAL A 797 -13.48 -9.15 -17.61
N GLY A 798 -12.84 -9.86 -16.69
CA GLY A 798 -11.40 -9.97 -16.70
C GLY A 798 -10.89 -11.29 -16.15
N ILE A 799 -9.65 -11.58 -16.53
CA ILE A 799 -8.86 -12.71 -16.06
C ILE A 799 -7.57 -12.19 -15.45
N GLU A 800 -7.26 -12.64 -14.26
CA GLU A 800 -6.04 -12.31 -13.54
C GLU A 800 -5.25 -13.57 -13.26
N PHE A 801 -3.97 -13.52 -13.50
CA PHE A 801 -3.01 -14.60 -13.28
C PHE A 801 -1.90 -14.11 -12.34
N THR A 802 -1.54 -14.93 -11.36
CA THR A 802 -0.44 -14.64 -10.44
C THR A 802 0.39 -15.89 -10.21
N TYR A 803 1.70 -15.78 -10.42
CA TYR A 803 2.65 -16.86 -10.12
C TYR A 803 3.85 -16.29 -9.34
N SER A 804 4.34 -17.01 -8.34
CA SER A 804 5.56 -16.65 -7.64
C SER A 804 6.40 -17.89 -7.32
N PHE A 805 7.72 -17.70 -7.27
CA PHE A 805 8.66 -18.75 -6.88
C PHE A 805 9.65 -18.19 -5.86
N ASN A 806 10.08 -19.04 -4.94
CA ASN A 806 11.08 -18.73 -3.91
C ASN A 806 10.85 -17.37 -3.24
N THR A 807 9.68 -17.11 -2.72
CA THR A 807 9.17 -15.83 -2.22
C THR A 807 10.09 -15.06 -1.25
N VAL A 808 11.31 -14.75 -1.67
CA VAL A 808 12.24 -13.83 -1.00
C VAL A 808 12.09 -12.47 -1.68
N ARG A 809 11.73 -11.44 -0.92
CA ARG A 809 11.59 -10.09 -1.45
C ARG A 809 12.79 -9.24 -1.11
N SER A 810 13.06 -8.25 -1.95
CA SER A 810 13.97 -7.15 -1.60
C SER A 810 13.55 -6.53 -0.28
N ARG A 811 14.52 -6.32 0.60
CA ARG A 811 14.33 -5.69 1.92
C ARG A 811 14.56 -4.19 1.88
N TYR A 812 14.38 -3.58 0.73
CA TYR A 812 14.50 -2.15 0.58
C TYR A 812 13.57 -1.41 1.55
N LYS A 813 14.10 -0.47 2.36
CA LYS A 813 13.39 0.19 3.47
C LYS A 813 13.17 1.69 3.25
N GLY A 814 13.56 2.25 2.10
CA GLY A 814 13.45 3.70 1.85
C GLY A 814 12.02 4.22 2.01
N THR A 815 11.85 5.21 2.90
CA THR A 815 10.55 5.81 3.25
C THR A 815 10.12 6.91 2.30
N ARG A 816 11.06 7.56 1.61
CA ARG A 816 10.92 8.71 0.71
C ARG A 816 10.72 10.06 1.38
N ALA A 817 11.30 11.06 0.75
CA ALA A 817 11.13 12.46 1.01
C ALA A 817 10.31 13.14 -0.11
N GLY A 818 9.71 14.30 0.17
CA GLY A 818 9.06 15.15 -0.82
C GLY A 818 7.83 14.56 -1.51
N SER A 819 7.12 13.64 -0.84
CA SER A 819 5.92 13.01 -1.42
C SER A 819 4.81 14.01 -1.70
N GLU A 820 4.64 15.04 -0.86
CA GLU A 820 3.71 16.14 -1.06
C GLU A 820 3.97 16.85 -2.39
N GLU A 821 5.21 17.28 -2.62
CA GLU A 821 5.58 18.00 -3.83
C GLU A 821 5.49 17.13 -5.08
N LYS A 822 5.86 15.86 -4.97
CA LYS A 822 5.72 14.93 -6.09
C LYS A 822 4.27 14.74 -6.53
N ASN A 823 3.32 14.74 -5.61
CA ASN A 823 1.89 14.62 -5.92
C ASN A 823 1.32 15.87 -6.60
N ARG A 824 1.99 17.02 -6.51
CA ARG A 824 1.60 18.28 -7.18
C ARG A 824 2.06 18.35 -8.63
N LEU A 825 3.12 17.61 -9.01
CA LEU A 825 3.69 17.54 -10.34
C LEU A 825 2.87 16.70 -11.31
#